data_99a50315227af4313afc89423b52092c
#
_entry.id   99a50315227af4313afc89423b52092c
#
_cell.length_a   1.000
_cell.length_b   1.000
_cell.length_c   1.000
_cell.angle_alpha   90.00
_cell.angle_beta   90.00
_cell.angle_gamma   90.00
#
_symmetry.space_group_name_H-M   'P 1'
#
loop_
_entity.id
_entity.type
_entity.pdbx_description
1 polymer ?
#
loop_
_entity_poly.entity_id
_entity_poly.type
_entity_poly.pdbx_seq_one_letter_code
_entity_poly.pdbx_strand_id
1 'polypeptide(L)'
;MIKLNKIKRNCVAAVILTMCLMTAGCARNSTSTTTVSGGETTITSGITKEDTDVTHADDAENYRVSITGDFTVTSDTSDGVTQSGSVYTITKAGEYTVAGLLSEGQLIVDAGDEDEVTIVLNGTSITCSSGSPIYVKNASEVKIKSEENTFNEVIDNRTEATEASSDDAGNAAIYATCDLKLVGKGALVVTANYNNGIQSKDDLSIKNVIIKVTAVNNAVKGNDAVDIESGNIIAISAKGDGIKTSNSSISNKGNQKGIVTITGGNIDVYAACDGIDAAYGADISGDGNLNIYTDTYSEYSEEVTSSGSSSGSNSSTNKTASANTVSYVAASDTISNAPGGNMGGGTPPDMNGGNAPDMSNGNAPDMNGSSGGGMDGNNGSGMPGGNNQSGNSSKKSYSTKGIKADSEINISGFTININSTDDGIHANSDSGVLETGEDGKGTIVINGGTITISSGDDGMHADKQLDVNDGYINIVTSYEGLEAMTINLNGGKVYVYATDDGINACTGDGKTTPIINVNGGYIDVTTASGDTDGIDSNGNYVQTGGFVLVKGGSSSGNVSGSIDVDGTVTITGGTCVALGGVCETPVNSVNAYVLSSVSFSSGNYSLKDASGNEVISFTVDGSFSNGWICSDTLTTGTSYTLYRGSDSIADWTQESGTMGASSTGGFGGGRR
;
A
#
# COMPACT_ATOMS: atom_id res chain seq x y z
N MET A 1 1.86 46.82 -30.18
CA MET A 1 0.50 46.24 -30.13
C MET A 1 0.60 44.76 -30.06
N ILE A 2 0.63 44.23 -28.85
CA ILE A 2 0.77 42.79 -28.56
C ILE A 2 -0.60 42.33 -28.05
N LYS A 3 -1.24 41.41 -28.76
CA LYS A 3 -2.50 40.82 -28.36
C LYS A 3 -2.27 39.72 -27.33
N LEU A 4 -2.75 39.90 -26.11
CA LEU A 4 -2.94 38.84 -25.12
C LEU A 4 -4.13 37.96 -25.54
N ASN A 5 -3.91 36.69 -25.69
CA ASN A 5 -4.98 35.70 -25.76
C ASN A 5 -5.26 35.13 -24.36
N LYS A 6 -6.44 35.39 -23.84
CA LYS A 6 -6.98 34.79 -22.62
C LYS A 6 -7.46 33.39 -22.92
N ILE A 7 -6.92 32.41 -22.22
CA ILE A 7 -7.49 31.06 -22.14
C ILE A 7 -8.60 31.10 -21.07
N LYS A 8 -9.82 30.82 -21.48
CA LYS A 8 -10.98 30.66 -20.59
C LYS A 8 -11.02 29.23 -20.09
N ARG A 9 -10.92 29.05 -18.80
CA ARG A 9 -11.34 27.81 -18.12
C ARG A 9 -12.87 27.83 -18.05
N ASN A 10 -13.53 26.87 -18.65
CA ASN A 10 -14.96 26.65 -18.53
C ASN A 10 -15.22 25.67 -17.38
N CYS A 11 -15.74 26.18 -16.26
CA CYS A 11 -16.45 25.36 -15.29
C CYS A 11 -17.84 25.04 -15.89
N VAL A 12 -18.12 23.75 -16.04
CA VAL A 12 -19.46 23.26 -16.34
C VAL A 12 -20.04 22.68 -15.05
N ALA A 13 -20.94 23.42 -14.42
CA ALA A 13 -21.82 22.91 -13.39
C ALA A 13 -22.97 22.17 -14.07
N ALA A 14 -23.11 20.88 -13.89
CA ALA A 14 -24.28 20.13 -14.32
C ALA A 14 -25.23 19.95 -13.14
N VAL A 15 -26.39 20.60 -13.27
CA VAL A 15 -27.57 20.36 -12.45
C VAL A 15 -28.30 19.16 -13.05
N ILE A 16 -28.47 18.08 -12.32
CA ILE A 16 -29.32 16.95 -12.71
C ILE A 16 -30.59 16.99 -11.87
N LEU A 17 -31.70 17.20 -12.56
CA LEU A 17 -33.05 17.10 -12.05
C LEU A 17 -33.58 15.68 -12.25
N THR A 18 -34.15 15.17 -11.18
CA THR A 18 -34.80 13.88 -10.97
C THR A 18 -35.90 13.56 -11.96
N MET A 19 -36.02 12.27 -12.38
CA MET A 19 -37.35 11.66 -12.57
C MET A 19 -37.32 10.13 -12.40
N CYS A 20 -38.14 9.65 -11.46
CA CYS A 20 -38.50 8.26 -11.18
C CYS A 20 -39.18 7.56 -12.34
N LEU A 21 -39.03 6.22 -12.47
CA LEU A 21 -40.14 5.24 -12.39
C LEU A 21 -39.64 3.79 -12.31
N MET A 22 -40.06 3.18 -11.24
CA MET A 22 -40.43 1.81 -10.86
C MET A 22 -40.25 0.65 -11.86
N THR A 23 -39.70 -0.47 -11.38
CA THR A 23 -40.45 -1.72 -11.24
C THR A 23 -39.81 -2.66 -10.19
N ALA A 24 -40.69 -3.43 -9.55
CA ALA A 24 -40.58 -4.12 -8.30
C ALA A 24 -39.86 -5.49 -8.35
N GLY A 25 -39.35 -5.89 -7.20
CA GLY A 25 -39.07 -7.30 -6.93
C GLY A 25 -38.39 -7.57 -5.59
N CYS A 26 -39.25 -7.81 -4.59
CA CYS A 26 -39.08 -8.57 -3.34
C CYS A 26 -38.07 -8.12 -2.27
N ALA A 27 -38.70 -7.58 -1.25
CA ALA A 27 -38.18 -7.15 0.03
C ALA A 27 -37.79 -8.29 0.98
N ARG A 28 -36.85 -8.03 1.86
CA ARG A 28 -36.96 -8.37 3.28
C ARG A 28 -36.62 -7.14 4.12
N ASN A 29 -37.59 -6.79 4.96
CA ASN A 29 -37.62 -5.67 5.88
C ASN A 29 -36.59 -5.78 7.00
N SER A 30 -35.88 -4.67 7.23
CA SER A 30 -35.70 -4.16 8.58
C SER A 30 -35.85 -2.63 8.53
N THR A 31 -36.93 -2.15 9.06
CA THR A 31 -37.26 -0.74 9.24
C THR A 31 -36.43 -0.17 10.38
N SER A 32 -35.59 0.80 10.08
CA SER A 32 -35.18 1.83 11.04
C SER A 32 -35.73 3.16 10.58
N THR A 33 -36.71 3.65 11.29
CA THR A 33 -37.28 4.98 11.15
C THR A 33 -36.32 6.01 11.76
N THR A 34 -35.74 6.84 10.92
CA THR A 34 -35.01 8.03 11.36
C THR A 34 -36.00 9.19 11.52
N THR A 35 -36.33 9.55 12.74
CA THR A 35 -36.96 10.83 13.05
C THR A 35 -35.86 11.86 13.31
N VAL A 36 -35.74 12.81 12.42
CA VAL A 36 -34.90 14.00 12.62
C VAL A 36 -35.64 14.95 13.54
N SER A 37 -35.14 15.14 14.74
CA SER A 37 -35.51 16.22 15.65
C SER A 37 -34.21 16.74 16.28
N GLY A 38 -33.90 17.96 15.96
CA GLY A 38 -33.03 18.95 16.60
C GLY A 38 -31.92 18.47 17.53
N GLY A 39 -30.69 18.56 17.05
CA GLY A 39 -29.49 18.84 17.85
C GLY A 39 -29.14 17.82 18.95
N GLU A 40 -28.39 16.79 18.55
CA GLU A 40 -27.37 16.07 19.36
C GLU A 40 -26.90 14.91 18.50
N THR A 41 -25.66 14.97 18.08
CA THR A 41 -25.02 13.85 17.38
C THR A 41 -24.55 12.85 18.41
N THR A 42 -25.37 11.87 18.73
CA THR A 42 -24.93 10.74 19.56
C THR A 42 -24.08 9.83 18.68
N ILE A 43 -22.77 9.89 18.82
CA ILE A 43 -21.86 8.93 18.20
C ILE A 43 -21.87 7.69 19.06
N THR A 44 -22.67 6.70 18.72
CA THR A 44 -22.58 5.36 19.30
C THR A 44 -21.36 4.65 18.71
N SER A 45 -20.28 4.60 19.45
CA SER A 45 -19.13 3.76 19.15
C SER A 45 -19.45 2.31 19.45
N GLY A 46 -20.06 1.65 18.49
CA GLY A 46 -20.07 0.20 18.42
C GLY A 46 -19.18 -0.15 17.23
N ILE A 47 -17.88 -0.38 17.45
CA ILE A 47 -17.00 -0.90 16.43
C ILE A 47 -17.38 -2.36 16.25
N THR A 48 -18.27 -2.63 15.32
CA THR A 48 -18.23 -3.91 14.61
C THR A 48 -17.16 -3.73 13.56
N LYS A 49 -16.02 -4.45 13.72
CA LYS A 49 -15.08 -4.68 12.65
C LYS A 49 -15.94 -5.09 11.44
N GLU A 50 -16.09 -4.21 10.47
CA GLU A 50 -16.72 -4.58 9.21
C GLU A 50 -15.74 -5.56 8.58
N ASP A 51 -16.05 -6.87 8.63
CA ASP A 51 -15.40 -7.86 7.80
C ASP A 51 -15.76 -7.47 6.36
N THR A 52 -14.88 -6.72 5.71
CA THR A 52 -14.99 -6.50 4.28
C THR A 52 -14.67 -7.84 3.62
N ASP A 53 -15.66 -8.49 3.04
CA ASP A 53 -15.41 -9.64 2.17
C ASP A 53 -14.49 -9.18 1.05
N VAL A 54 -13.28 -9.74 0.99
CA VAL A 54 -12.31 -9.39 -0.04
C VAL A 54 -12.83 -9.89 -1.38
N THR A 55 -13.02 -8.97 -2.33
CA THR A 55 -13.43 -9.31 -3.69
C THR A 55 -12.20 -9.49 -4.56
N HIS A 56 -11.97 -10.70 -5.02
CA HIS A 56 -10.87 -11.04 -5.90
C HIS A 56 -11.22 -10.87 -7.39
N ALA A 57 -10.18 -10.74 -8.22
CA ALA A 57 -10.29 -10.73 -9.67
C ALA A 57 -10.76 -12.11 -10.18
N ASP A 58 -11.57 -12.11 -11.25
CA ASP A 58 -11.94 -13.35 -11.94
C ASP A 58 -10.73 -13.91 -12.70
N ASP A 59 -10.31 -15.14 -12.38
CA ASP A 59 -9.10 -15.73 -12.95
C ASP A 59 -9.35 -16.18 -14.41
N ALA A 60 -8.54 -15.68 -15.33
CA ALA A 60 -8.55 -16.04 -16.74
C ALA A 60 -8.38 -17.56 -16.96
N GLU A 61 -7.73 -18.28 -16.06
CA GLU A 61 -7.59 -19.75 -16.10
C GLU A 61 -8.92 -20.49 -15.99
N ASN A 62 -9.95 -19.89 -15.40
CA ASN A 62 -11.29 -20.47 -15.33
C ASN A 62 -11.95 -20.64 -16.70
N TYR A 63 -11.45 -19.90 -17.69
CA TYR A 63 -11.91 -19.93 -19.10
C TYR A 63 -11.08 -20.83 -19.99
N ARG A 64 -10.09 -21.56 -19.45
CA ARG A 64 -9.14 -22.37 -20.20
C ARG A 64 -9.86 -23.46 -21.01
N VAL A 65 -9.61 -23.45 -22.31
CA VAL A 65 -10.02 -24.48 -23.26
C VAL A 65 -8.84 -24.94 -24.09
N SER A 66 -8.88 -26.17 -24.58
CA SER A 66 -7.84 -26.66 -25.52
C SER A 66 -7.92 -25.91 -26.84
N ILE A 67 -6.86 -25.18 -27.17
CA ILE A 67 -6.73 -24.53 -28.47
C ILE A 67 -6.09 -25.51 -29.43
N THR A 68 -6.80 -25.79 -30.51
CA THR A 68 -6.39 -26.73 -31.55
C THR A 68 -6.66 -26.13 -32.92
N GLY A 69 -6.00 -26.68 -33.95
CA GLY A 69 -6.11 -26.17 -35.30
C GLY A 69 -4.89 -25.34 -35.71
N ASP A 70 -4.79 -25.13 -37.04
CA ASP A 70 -3.66 -24.39 -37.60
C ASP A 70 -3.70 -22.92 -37.18
N PHE A 71 -2.54 -22.37 -36.90
CA PHE A 71 -2.42 -20.95 -36.61
C PHE A 71 -2.67 -20.11 -37.87
N THR A 72 -3.53 -19.14 -37.76
CA THR A 72 -3.92 -18.27 -38.86
C THR A 72 -3.91 -16.80 -38.44
N VAL A 73 -3.50 -15.95 -39.37
CA VAL A 73 -3.65 -14.47 -39.24
C VAL A 73 -4.45 -14.03 -40.47
N THR A 74 -5.65 -13.52 -40.26
CA THR A 74 -6.57 -13.09 -41.31
C THR A 74 -6.91 -11.61 -41.16
N SER A 75 -7.04 -10.91 -42.32
CA SER A 75 -7.39 -9.49 -42.36
C SER A 75 -8.01 -9.15 -43.73
N ASP A 76 -8.81 -8.09 -43.75
CA ASP A 76 -9.28 -7.48 -45.01
C ASP A 76 -8.19 -6.60 -45.67
N THR A 77 -7.08 -6.34 -44.96
CA THR A 77 -5.94 -5.57 -45.49
C THR A 77 -5.11 -6.40 -46.44
N SER A 78 -5.14 -6.04 -47.73
CA SER A 78 -4.37 -6.73 -48.77
C SER A 78 -2.87 -6.61 -48.51
N ASP A 79 -2.17 -7.76 -48.58
CA ASP A 79 -0.72 -7.85 -48.38
C ASP A 79 -0.23 -7.25 -47.04
N GLY A 80 -1.10 -7.28 -46.04
CA GLY A 80 -0.77 -6.77 -44.68
C GLY A 80 0.00 -7.76 -43.84
N VAL A 81 0.10 -9.05 -44.23
CA VAL A 81 0.80 -10.10 -43.47
C VAL A 81 1.83 -10.77 -44.34
N THR A 82 3.04 -10.94 -43.84
CA THR A 82 4.09 -11.77 -44.44
C THR A 82 4.41 -12.93 -43.48
N GLN A 83 4.82 -14.08 -44.04
CA GLN A 83 5.19 -15.25 -43.24
C GLN A 83 6.54 -15.78 -43.66
N SER A 84 7.39 -16.08 -42.67
CA SER A 84 8.67 -16.76 -42.88
C SER A 84 8.83 -17.86 -41.84
N GLY A 85 8.63 -19.10 -42.26
CA GLY A 85 8.55 -20.22 -41.33
C GLY A 85 7.40 -20.07 -40.33
N SER A 86 7.68 -20.06 -39.04
CA SER A 86 6.71 -19.85 -37.95
C SER A 86 6.65 -18.39 -37.46
N VAL A 87 7.23 -17.45 -38.20
CA VAL A 87 7.16 -16.01 -37.90
C VAL A 87 6.17 -15.35 -38.86
N TYR A 88 5.13 -14.73 -38.27
CA TYR A 88 4.11 -13.96 -38.97
C TYR A 88 4.34 -12.48 -38.69
N THR A 89 4.49 -11.66 -39.74
CA THR A 89 4.74 -10.21 -39.57
C THR A 89 3.60 -9.41 -40.21
N ILE A 90 2.95 -8.60 -39.36
CA ILE A 90 1.98 -7.58 -39.79
C ILE A 90 2.76 -6.34 -40.19
N THR A 91 2.53 -5.85 -41.42
CA THR A 91 3.34 -4.79 -42.07
C THR A 91 2.55 -3.55 -42.43
N LYS A 92 1.25 -3.50 -42.14
CA LYS A 92 0.36 -2.36 -42.45
C LYS A 92 -0.68 -2.15 -41.36
N ALA A 93 -1.19 -0.93 -41.30
CA ALA A 93 -2.37 -0.59 -40.48
C ALA A 93 -3.56 -1.51 -40.82
N GLY A 94 -4.39 -1.78 -39.81
CA GLY A 94 -5.62 -2.57 -40.00
C GLY A 94 -5.94 -3.48 -38.82
N GLU A 95 -7.02 -4.24 -38.98
CA GLU A 95 -7.45 -5.26 -38.02
C GLU A 95 -7.06 -6.65 -38.50
N TYR A 96 -6.46 -7.45 -37.63
CA TYR A 96 -5.95 -8.77 -37.87
C TYR A 96 -6.50 -9.77 -36.87
N THR A 97 -7.31 -10.72 -37.33
CA THR A 97 -7.81 -11.78 -36.44
C THR A 97 -6.81 -12.94 -36.44
N VAL A 98 -6.42 -13.33 -35.23
CA VAL A 98 -5.46 -14.39 -34.95
C VAL A 98 -6.18 -15.53 -34.25
N ALA A 99 -6.01 -16.76 -34.74
CA ALA A 99 -6.65 -17.94 -34.17
C ALA A 99 -5.77 -19.18 -34.32
N GLY A 100 -5.97 -20.19 -33.45
CA GLY A 100 -5.29 -21.48 -33.52
C GLY A 100 -3.99 -21.53 -32.74
N LEU A 101 -3.24 -22.62 -32.91
CA LEU A 101 -2.05 -22.95 -32.13
C LEU A 101 -0.76 -22.69 -32.90
N LEU A 102 0.09 -21.79 -32.40
CA LEU A 102 1.47 -21.61 -32.79
C LEU A 102 2.37 -22.14 -31.68
N SER A 103 2.73 -23.41 -31.77
CA SER A 103 3.50 -24.11 -30.74
C SER A 103 4.96 -23.66 -30.62
N GLU A 104 5.52 -23.03 -31.67
CA GLU A 104 6.85 -22.38 -31.65
C GLU A 104 6.91 -21.35 -32.78
N GLY A 105 6.90 -20.06 -32.40
CA GLY A 105 6.97 -18.97 -33.39
C GLY A 105 6.59 -17.62 -32.79
N GLN A 106 6.46 -16.63 -33.69
CA GLN A 106 6.21 -15.24 -33.29
C GLN A 106 5.14 -14.57 -34.14
N LEU A 107 4.37 -13.69 -33.51
CA LEU A 107 3.58 -12.68 -34.20
C LEU A 107 4.29 -11.33 -34.03
N ILE A 108 4.76 -10.76 -35.12
CA ILE A 108 5.49 -9.49 -35.13
C ILE A 108 4.60 -8.41 -35.75
N VAL A 109 4.61 -7.22 -35.20
CA VAL A 109 4.10 -6.00 -35.84
C VAL A 109 5.29 -5.14 -36.24
N ASP A 110 5.46 -4.89 -37.55
CA ASP A 110 6.51 -4.03 -38.09
C ASP A 110 5.85 -3.20 -39.22
N ALA A 111 4.96 -2.29 -38.79
CA ALA A 111 4.17 -1.40 -39.63
C ALA A 111 4.82 -0.01 -39.71
N GLY A 112 4.15 0.97 -40.32
CA GLY A 112 4.67 2.34 -40.38
C GLY A 112 4.53 3.08 -39.05
N ASP A 113 5.36 4.10 -38.87
CA ASP A 113 5.39 4.92 -37.63
C ASP A 113 4.06 5.64 -37.31
N GLU A 114 3.20 5.83 -38.29
CA GLU A 114 1.87 6.42 -38.18
C GLU A 114 0.75 5.38 -38.22
N ASP A 115 1.08 4.09 -38.34
CA ASP A 115 0.12 3.01 -38.52
C ASP A 115 -0.45 2.55 -37.17
N GLU A 116 -1.78 2.44 -37.10
CA GLU A 116 -2.48 1.78 -35.99
C GLU A 116 -2.83 0.32 -36.38
N VAL A 117 -2.49 -0.62 -35.48
CA VAL A 117 -2.74 -2.04 -35.69
C VAL A 117 -3.63 -2.61 -34.60
N THR A 118 -4.70 -3.30 -34.97
CA THR A 118 -5.52 -4.07 -34.04
C THR A 118 -5.32 -5.55 -34.23
N ILE A 119 -4.91 -6.26 -33.20
CA ILE A 119 -4.78 -7.73 -33.16
C ILE A 119 -5.99 -8.27 -32.38
N VAL A 120 -6.84 -9.04 -33.04
CA VAL A 120 -7.99 -9.71 -32.39
C VAL A 120 -7.59 -11.14 -32.08
N LEU A 121 -7.38 -11.48 -30.82
CA LEU A 121 -7.12 -12.83 -30.35
C LEU A 121 -8.44 -13.60 -30.26
N ASN A 122 -8.63 -14.63 -31.08
CA ASN A 122 -9.87 -15.38 -31.17
C ASN A 122 -9.61 -16.88 -31.01
N GLY A 123 -9.35 -17.34 -29.81
CA GLY A 123 -8.96 -18.72 -29.52
C GLY A 123 -7.53 -19.01 -29.99
N THR A 124 -6.57 -18.27 -29.47
CA THR A 124 -5.17 -18.27 -29.90
C THR A 124 -4.24 -18.71 -28.79
N SER A 125 -3.30 -19.62 -29.12
CA SER A 125 -2.14 -19.93 -28.27
C SER A 125 -0.86 -19.70 -29.07
N ILE A 126 0.05 -18.86 -28.54
CA ILE A 126 1.35 -18.54 -29.12
C ILE A 126 2.43 -18.85 -28.12
N THR A 127 3.37 -19.75 -28.48
CA THR A 127 4.56 -20.06 -27.68
C THR A 127 5.82 -19.72 -28.47
N CYS A 128 6.80 -19.10 -27.84
CA CYS A 128 8.10 -18.83 -28.44
C CYS A 128 9.24 -19.05 -27.45
N SER A 129 10.30 -19.75 -27.92
CA SER A 129 11.50 -20.01 -27.12
C SER A 129 12.72 -19.17 -27.57
N SER A 130 12.56 -18.29 -28.55
CA SER A 130 13.67 -17.52 -29.14
C SER A 130 13.48 -15.99 -29.09
N GLY A 131 12.30 -15.52 -28.71
CA GLY A 131 11.98 -14.10 -28.61
C GLY A 131 10.61 -13.89 -27.99
N SER A 132 10.12 -12.65 -27.95
CA SER A 132 8.77 -12.34 -27.50
C SER A 132 7.74 -13.00 -28.43
N PRO A 133 6.81 -13.80 -27.91
CA PRO A 133 5.74 -14.40 -28.71
C PRO A 133 4.91 -13.37 -29.51
N ILE A 134 4.59 -12.24 -28.86
CA ILE A 134 4.02 -11.06 -29.54
C ILE A 134 5.01 -9.91 -29.42
N TYR A 135 5.55 -9.47 -30.55
CA TYR A 135 6.55 -8.43 -30.61
C TYR A 135 6.13 -7.28 -31.53
N VAL A 136 5.85 -6.12 -30.96
CA VAL A 136 5.62 -4.88 -31.70
C VAL A 136 6.94 -4.15 -31.85
N LYS A 137 7.50 -4.17 -33.06
CA LYS A 137 8.74 -3.46 -33.41
C LYS A 137 8.50 -2.04 -33.83
N ASN A 138 7.43 -1.82 -34.59
CA ASN A 138 7.08 -0.51 -35.10
C ASN A 138 5.58 -0.39 -35.39
N ALA A 139 4.96 0.64 -34.86
CA ALA A 139 3.62 1.15 -35.13
C ALA A 139 3.43 2.45 -34.36
N SER A 140 2.39 3.25 -34.61
CA SER A 140 2.04 4.35 -33.73
C SER A 140 1.32 3.86 -32.47
N GLU A 141 0.43 2.87 -32.62
CA GLU A 141 -0.32 2.23 -31.54
C GLU A 141 -0.65 0.78 -31.92
N VAL A 142 -0.57 -0.12 -30.93
CA VAL A 142 -1.10 -1.48 -31.10
C VAL A 142 -2.16 -1.79 -30.07
N LYS A 143 -3.31 -2.25 -30.56
CA LYS A 143 -4.41 -2.73 -29.74
C LYS A 143 -4.51 -4.24 -29.81
N ILE A 144 -4.39 -4.92 -28.68
CA ILE A 144 -4.65 -6.36 -28.56
C ILE A 144 -6.03 -6.53 -27.94
N LYS A 145 -6.94 -7.09 -28.71
CA LYS A 145 -8.32 -7.36 -28.29
C LYS A 145 -8.50 -8.85 -28.05
N SER A 146 -8.80 -9.23 -26.79
CA SER A 146 -9.27 -10.58 -26.49
C SER A 146 -10.76 -10.68 -26.83
N GLU A 147 -11.13 -11.50 -27.82
CA GLU A 147 -12.50 -11.60 -28.32
C GLU A 147 -13.41 -12.21 -27.24
N GLU A 148 -14.63 -11.71 -27.15
CA GLU A 148 -15.60 -12.14 -26.13
C GLU A 148 -15.88 -13.65 -26.23
N ASN A 149 -15.96 -14.35 -25.09
CA ASN A 149 -16.14 -15.80 -24.98
C ASN A 149 -15.01 -16.65 -25.58
N THR A 150 -13.81 -16.08 -25.71
CA THR A 150 -12.62 -16.84 -26.09
C THR A 150 -11.62 -16.92 -24.96
N PHE A 151 -10.82 -17.98 -24.99
CA PHE A 151 -9.62 -18.13 -24.17
C PHE A 151 -8.40 -17.97 -25.09
N ASN A 152 -7.43 -17.18 -24.66
CA ASN A 152 -6.20 -16.90 -25.39
C ASN A 152 -5.00 -17.07 -24.47
N GLU A 153 -3.86 -17.49 -25.04
CA GLU A 153 -2.66 -17.78 -24.28
C GLU A 153 -1.41 -17.29 -25.02
N VAL A 154 -0.51 -16.64 -24.30
CA VAL A 154 0.79 -16.19 -24.82
C VAL A 154 1.88 -16.66 -23.86
N ILE A 155 2.81 -17.48 -24.38
CA ILE A 155 3.87 -18.11 -23.57
C ILE A 155 5.24 -17.74 -24.11
N ASP A 156 5.98 -16.97 -23.34
CA ASP A 156 7.41 -16.79 -23.54
C ASP A 156 8.14 -17.95 -22.84
N ASN A 157 8.63 -18.89 -23.61
CA ASN A 157 9.27 -20.10 -23.12
C ASN A 157 10.82 -20.01 -23.15
N ARG A 158 11.35 -18.80 -23.29
CA ARG A 158 12.80 -18.57 -23.09
C ARG A 158 13.18 -18.90 -21.65
N THR A 159 14.44 -19.25 -21.42
CA THR A 159 14.97 -19.38 -20.07
C THR A 159 15.14 -17.99 -19.45
N GLU A 160 15.05 -17.91 -18.15
CA GLU A 160 15.24 -16.68 -17.37
C GLU A 160 16.48 -15.90 -17.81
N ALA A 161 16.37 -14.58 -17.91
CA ALA A 161 17.48 -13.71 -18.25
C ALA A 161 18.47 -13.64 -17.08
N THR A 162 19.73 -14.02 -17.33
CA THR A 162 20.81 -13.92 -16.35
C THR A 162 21.45 -12.53 -16.29
N GLU A 163 21.23 -11.71 -17.33
CA GLU A 163 21.67 -10.32 -17.44
C GLU A 163 20.64 -9.51 -18.26
N ALA A 164 20.73 -8.18 -18.23
CA ALA A 164 19.88 -7.31 -19.03
C ALA A 164 20.03 -7.71 -20.52
N SER A 165 18.96 -8.32 -21.06
CA SER A 165 18.95 -8.74 -22.46
C SER A 165 18.96 -7.52 -23.38
N SER A 166 19.59 -7.66 -24.55
CA SER A 166 19.47 -6.63 -25.59
C SER A 166 18.00 -6.47 -26.00
N ASP A 167 17.56 -5.25 -26.25
CA ASP A 167 16.18 -4.93 -26.68
C ASP A 167 15.76 -5.62 -27.98
N ASP A 168 16.71 -6.19 -28.74
CA ASP A 168 16.50 -6.73 -30.09
C ASP A 168 15.57 -7.95 -30.15
N ALA A 169 15.42 -8.69 -29.03
CA ALA A 169 14.54 -9.87 -28.97
C ALA A 169 13.23 -9.61 -28.20
N GLY A 170 13.07 -8.39 -27.66
CA GLY A 170 12.00 -8.00 -26.74
C GLY A 170 12.22 -8.56 -25.32
N ASN A 171 11.78 -7.83 -24.34
CA ASN A 171 11.99 -8.12 -22.89
C ASN A 171 10.75 -8.63 -22.18
N ALA A 172 9.70 -9.02 -22.89
CA ALA A 172 8.43 -9.48 -22.34
C ALA A 172 7.79 -10.54 -23.24
N ALA A 173 6.82 -11.27 -22.70
CA ALA A 173 6.00 -12.16 -23.51
C ALA A 173 5.15 -11.38 -24.53
N ILE A 174 4.59 -10.25 -24.13
CA ILE A 174 4.00 -9.24 -25.02
C ILE A 174 4.84 -7.98 -24.88
N TYR A 175 5.56 -7.64 -25.93
CA TYR A 175 6.48 -6.50 -25.92
C TYR A 175 6.17 -5.50 -27.01
N ALA A 176 6.04 -4.23 -26.67
CA ALA A 176 5.78 -3.15 -27.60
C ALA A 176 6.78 -1.99 -27.43
N THR A 177 7.15 -1.36 -28.55
CA THR A 177 8.00 -0.15 -28.56
C THR A 177 7.19 1.14 -28.67
N CYS A 178 5.87 1.04 -28.73
CA CYS A 178 4.90 2.13 -28.84
C CYS A 178 3.74 1.91 -27.86
N ASP A 179 2.72 2.75 -27.91
CA ASP A 179 1.50 2.61 -27.14
C ASP A 179 0.87 1.23 -27.33
N LEU A 180 0.56 0.56 -26.21
CA LEU A 180 -0.06 -0.76 -26.18
C LEU A 180 -1.39 -0.71 -25.43
N LYS A 181 -2.46 -1.17 -26.08
CA LYS A 181 -3.79 -1.27 -25.47
C LYS A 181 -4.25 -2.71 -25.41
N LEU A 182 -4.59 -3.16 -24.20
CA LEU A 182 -5.22 -4.47 -23.97
C LEU A 182 -6.70 -4.26 -23.71
N VAL A 183 -7.54 -4.80 -24.59
CA VAL A 183 -8.98 -4.59 -24.52
C VAL A 183 -9.75 -5.88 -24.81
N GLY A 184 -11.06 -5.84 -24.62
CA GLY A 184 -11.95 -6.95 -24.95
C GLY A 184 -12.64 -7.51 -23.72
N LYS A 185 -13.30 -8.66 -23.90
CA LYS A 185 -14.03 -9.34 -22.81
C LYS A 185 -13.70 -10.84 -22.75
N GLY A 186 -12.75 -11.29 -23.57
CA GLY A 186 -12.24 -12.66 -23.51
C GLY A 186 -11.15 -12.80 -22.47
N ALA A 187 -10.82 -14.05 -22.15
CA ALA A 187 -9.74 -14.38 -21.24
C ALA A 187 -8.38 -14.40 -21.95
N LEU A 188 -7.36 -13.86 -21.31
CA LEU A 188 -5.98 -13.87 -21.79
C LEU A 188 -5.04 -14.30 -20.66
N VAL A 189 -4.31 -15.39 -20.88
CA VAL A 189 -3.24 -15.84 -19.98
C VAL A 189 -1.90 -15.52 -20.62
N VAL A 190 -1.03 -14.83 -19.88
CA VAL A 190 0.33 -14.49 -20.29
C VAL A 190 1.32 -15.12 -19.33
N THR A 191 2.21 -15.96 -19.84
CA THR A 191 3.27 -16.60 -19.07
C THR A 191 4.63 -16.19 -19.62
N ALA A 192 5.44 -15.55 -18.79
CA ALA A 192 6.77 -15.07 -19.14
C ALA A 192 7.84 -15.75 -18.29
N ASN A 193 8.42 -16.82 -18.80
CA ASN A 193 9.50 -17.55 -18.13
C ASN A 193 10.88 -16.88 -18.29
N TYR A 194 10.94 -15.78 -19.01
CA TYR A 194 12.20 -15.09 -19.32
C TYR A 194 12.39 -13.81 -18.50
N ASN A 195 11.44 -12.88 -18.58
CA ASN A 195 11.55 -11.56 -17.96
C ASN A 195 10.15 -10.99 -17.67
N ASN A 196 9.76 -9.85 -18.26
CA ASN A 196 8.47 -9.21 -17.98
C ASN A 196 7.30 -9.96 -18.65
N GLY A 197 6.12 -9.85 -18.08
CA GLY A 197 4.90 -10.40 -18.68
C GLY A 197 4.45 -9.59 -19.89
N ILE A 198 4.00 -8.38 -19.65
CA ILE A 198 3.56 -7.42 -20.66
C ILE A 198 4.35 -6.14 -20.47
N GLN A 199 4.93 -5.64 -21.56
CA GLN A 199 5.69 -4.38 -21.52
C GLN A 199 5.41 -3.51 -22.74
N SER A 200 5.09 -2.23 -22.49
CA SER A 200 5.24 -1.14 -23.45
C SER A 200 6.46 -0.28 -23.12
N LYS A 201 7.17 0.22 -24.14
CA LYS A 201 8.18 1.28 -23.98
C LYS A 201 7.58 2.69 -23.92
N ASP A 202 6.29 2.81 -24.15
CA ASP A 202 5.51 4.03 -24.02
C ASP A 202 4.35 3.78 -23.05
N ASP A 203 3.12 4.16 -23.36
CA ASP A 203 1.95 3.96 -22.53
C ASP A 203 1.38 2.54 -22.66
N LEU A 204 0.87 2.00 -21.55
CA LEU A 204 0.15 0.72 -21.51
C LEU A 204 -1.24 0.93 -20.93
N SER A 205 -2.30 0.64 -21.69
CA SER A 205 -3.69 0.74 -21.20
C SER A 205 -4.38 -0.61 -21.13
N ILE A 206 -5.19 -0.85 -20.09
CA ILE A 206 -5.96 -2.08 -19.89
C ILE A 206 -7.44 -1.73 -19.67
N LYS A 207 -8.34 -2.40 -20.43
CA LYS A 207 -9.78 -2.15 -20.32
C LYS A 207 -10.63 -3.39 -20.63
N ASN A 208 -11.53 -3.74 -19.71
CA ASN A 208 -12.55 -4.80 -19.83
C ASN A 208 -12.04 -6.24 -20.00
N VAL A 209 -10.74 -6.50 -20.02
CA VAL A 209 -10.16 -7.82 -20.23
C VAL A 209 -10.15 -8.63 -18.94
N ILE A 210 -10.25 -9.96 -19.07
CA ILE A 210 -9.97 -10.91 -17.99
C ILE A 210 -8.57 -11.43 -18.24
N ILE A 211 -7.59 -10.99 -17.46
CA ILE A 211 -6.18 -11.27 -17.74
C ILE A 211 -5.46 -11.82 -16.52
N LYS A 212 -4.66 -12.86 -16.74
CA LYS A 212 -3.68 -13.35 -15.77
C LYS A 212 -2.29 -13.27 -16.39
N VAL A 213 -1.42 -12.58 -15.70
CA VAL A 213 -0.01 -12.45 -16.08
C VAL A 213 0.85 -13.10 -15.03
N THR A 214 1.69 -14.05 -15.42
CA THR A 214 2.73 -14.64 -14.57
C THR A 214 4.07 -14.36 -15.20
N ALA A 215 4.96 -13.70 -14.47
CA ALA A 215 6.26 -13.27 -14.97
C ALA A 215 7.39 -13.57 -13.99
N VAL A 216 8.58 -13.76 -14.53
CA VAL A 216 9.80 -13.86 -13.72
C VAL A 216 10.15 -12.50 -13.11
N ASN A 217 10.07 -11.43 -13.90
CA ASN A 217 10.28 -10.05 -13.47
C ASN A 217 8.93 -9.32 -13.39
N ASN A 218 8.80 -8.07 -13.82
CA ASN A 218 7.56 -7.32 -13.65
C ASN A 218 6.40 -7.95 -14.44
N ALA A 219 5.22 -8.06 -13.82
CA ALA A 219 4.07 -8.64 -14.50
C ALA A 219 3.53 -7.69 -15.56
N VAL A 220 3.27 -6.44 -15.22
CA VAL A 220 2.70 -5.41 -16.10
C VAL A 220 3.58 -4.16 -16.04
N LYS A 221 4.14 -3.74 -17.20
CA LYS A 221 5.04 -2.60 -17.27
C LYS A 221 4.71 -1.66 -18.42
N GLY A 222 4.42 -0.40 -18.10
CA GLY A 222 4.42 0.72 -19.04
C GLY A 222 5.60 1.63 -18.73
N ASN A 223 6.39 2.05 -19.71
CA ASN A 223 7.51 2.93 -19.39
C ASN A 223 7.02 4.31 -18.94
N ASP A 224 6.12 4.89 -19.72
CA ASP A 224 5.63 6.24 -19.53
C ASP A 224 4.37 6.30 -18.67
N ALA A 225 3.45 5.36 -18.86
CA ALA A 225 2.24 5.22 -18.04
C ALA A 225 1.71 3.78 -18.01
N VAL A 226 0.96 3.45 -16.96
CA VAL A 226 0.05 2.30 -16.92
C VAL A 226 -1.33 2.81 -16.53
N ASP A 227 -2.31 2.65 -17.45
CA ASP A 227 -3.70 3.06 -17.24
C ASP A 227 -4.61 1.84 -17.17
N ILE A 228 -5.26 1.61 -16.03
CA ILE A 228 -6.23 0.54 -15.83
C ILE A 228 -7.62 1.16 -15.64
N GLU A 229 -8.45 1.05 -16.69
CA GLU A 229 -9.81 1.60 -16.64
C GLU A 229 -10.83 0.60 -16.09
N SER A 230 -10.61 -0.70 -16.29
CA SER A 230 -11.52 -1.77 -15.86
C SER A 230 -10.98 -3.14 -16.26
N GLY A 231 -11.59 -4.20 -15.71
CA GLY A 231 -11.28 -5.59 -16.03
C GLY A 231 -11.08 -6.43 -14.79
N ASN A 232 -10.75 -7.72 -14.98
CA ASN A 232 -10.26 -8.60 -13.93
C ASN A 232 -8.80 -8.90 -14.23
N ILE A 233 -7.90 -8.52 -13.36
CA ILE A 233 -6.45 -8.56 -13.59
C ILE A 233 -5.79 -9.28 -12.44
N ILE A 234 -5.08 -10.37 -12.76
CA ILE A 234 -4.19 -11.04 -11.82
C ILE A 234 -2.76 -10.85 -12.32
N ALA A 235 -1.98 -10.09 -11.59
CA ALA A 235 -0.58 -9.79 -11.89
C ALA A 235 0.34 -10.51 -10.89
N ILE A 236 1.14 -11.46 -11.38
CA ILE A 236 2.04 -12.27 -10.57
C ILE A 236 3.48 -12.04 -11.02
N SER A 237 4.32 -11.57 -10.12
CA SER A 237 5.75 -11.36 -10.33
C SER A 237 6.56 -12.20 -9.36
N ALA A 238 7.47 -13.03 -9.89
CA ALA A 238 8.29 -13.91 -9.07
C ALA A 238 9.54 -13.22 -8.46
N LYS A 239 10.05 -12.14 -9.10
CA LYS A 239 11.29 -11.46 -8.69
C LYS A 239 11.26 -9.95 -8.86
N GLY A 240 10.21 -9.37 -9.43
CA GLY A 240 10.08 -7.94 -9.69
C GLY A 240 8.78 -7.38 -9.13
N ASP A 241 8.33 -6.29 -9.73
CA ASP A 241 7.13 -5.59 -9.31
C ASP A 241 5.87 -6.13 -10.01
N GLY A 242 4.74 -5.96 -9.38
CA GLY A 242 3.48 -6.36 -9.98
C GLY A 242 3.11 -5.45 -11.16
N ILE A 243 2.96 -4.16 -10.89
CA ILE A 243 2.64 -3.12 -11.86
C ILE A 243 3.70 -2.03 -11.78
N LYS A 244 4.33 -1.67 -12.92
CA LYS A 244 5.48 -0.76 -12.91
C LYS A 244 5.46 0.29 -14.00
N THR A 245 5.87 1.51 -13.66
CA THR A 245 6.36 2.53 -14.61
C THR A 245 7.86 2.78 -14.42
N SER A 246 8.53 3.43 -15.38
CA SER A 246 10.01 3.59 -15.30
C SER A 246 10.53 4.94 -15.77
N ASN A 247 9.70 5.82 -16.28
CA ASN A 247 10.10 7.09 -16.86
C ASN A 247 9.33 8.23 -16.23
N SER A 248 9.97 9.01 -15.36
CA SER A 248 9.38 10.17 -14.69
C SER A 248 9.60 11.49 -15.41
N SER A 249 10.09 11.49 -16.66
CA SER A 249 10.33 12.71 -17.39
C SER A 249 9.03 13.43 -17.81
N ILE A 250 9.15 14.70 -18.11
CA ILE A 250 8.04 15.47 -18.71
C ILE A 250 8.09 15.29 -20.22
N SER A 251 6.97 14.92 -20.83
CA SER A 251 6.86 14.79 -22.28
C SER A 251 7.05 16.12 -23.01
N ASN A 252 7.33 16.08 -24.31
CA ASN A 252 7.43 17.29 -25.14
C ASN A 252 6.13 18.12 -25.18
N LYS A 253 4.99 17.52 -24.80
CA LYS A 253 3.70 18.19 -24.69
C LYS A 253 3.46 18.80 -23.30
N GLY A 254 4.38 18.60 -22.36
CA GLY A 254 4.29 19.08 -20.97
C GLY A 254 3.50 18.14 -20.04
N ASN A 255 3.22 16.89 -20.44
CA ASN A 255 2.57 15.90 -19.57
C ASN A 255 3.62 15.18 -18.73
N GLN A 256 3.32 14.98 -17.47
CA GLN A 256 4.10 14.13 -16.57
C GLN A 256 3.98 12.66 -16.99
N LYS A 257 5.10 11.95 -17.03
CA LYS A 257 5.19 10.51 -17.23
C LYS A 257 5.44 9.80 -15.90
N GLY A 258 5.37 8.48 -15.90
CA GLY A 258 5.67 7.66 -14.74
C GLY A 258 4.48 7.48 -13.79
N ILE A 259 3.26 7.64 -14.28
CA ILE A 259 2.05 7.56 -13.49
C ILE A 259 1.39 6.18 -13.70
N VAL A 260 0.94 5.57 -12.61
CA VAL A 260 0.00 4.44 -12.62
C VAL A 260 -1.37 5.00 -12.27
N THR A 261 -2.32 4.91 -13.23
CA THR A 261 -3.70 5.37 -13.06
C THR A 261 -4.63 4.16 -12.99
N ILE A 262 -5.44 4.04 -11.93
CA ILE A 262 -6.45 2.99 -11.79
C ILE A 262 -7.80 3.65 -11.54
N THR A 263 -8.77 3.42 -12.44
CA THR A 263 -10.10 4.04 -12.34
C THR A 263 -11.23 3.03 -12.24
N GLY A 264 -10.93 1.74 -12.26
CA GLY A 264 -11.92 0.68 -12.10
C GLY A 264 -11.32 -0.71 -12.26
N GLY A 265 -12.09 -1.74 -11.93
CA GLY A 265 -11.72 -3.15 -12.08
C GLY A 265 -11.52 -3.89 -10.76
N ASN A 266 -11.32 -5.22 -10.88
CA ASN A 266 -10.86 -6.08 -9.79
C ASN A 266 -9.42 -6.51 -10.11
N ILE A 267 -8.50 -6.17 -9.23
CA ILE A 267 -7.07 -6.31 -9.48
C ILE A 267 -6.44 -7.03 -8.30
N ASP A 268 -5.83 -8.18 -8.56
CA ASP A 268 -5.01 -8.91 -7.59
C ASP A 268 -3.55 -8.85 -8.03
N VAL A 269 -2.69 -8.39 -7.15
CA VAL A 269 -1.25 -8.26 -7.38
C VAL A 269 -0.49 -9.12 -6.37
N TYR A 270 0.35 -10.00 -6.88
CA TYR A 270 1.28 -10.81 -6.09
C TYR A 270 2.69 -10.51 -6.57
N ALA A 271 3.50 -9.86 -5.76
CA ALA A 271 4.82 -9.40 -6.17
C ALA A 271 5.90 -9.80 -5.17
N ALA A 272 7.06 -10.15 -5.70
CA ALA A 272 8.26 -10.38 -4.90
C ALA A 272 9.01 -9.08 -4.55
N CYS A 273 8.68 -7.99 -5.22
CA CYS A 273 9.09 -6.62 -4.90
C CYS A 273 7.85 -5.77 -4.65
N ASP A 274 7.80 -4.54 -5.15
CA ASP A 274 6.66 -3.66 -4.92
C ASP A 274 5.40 -4.15 -5.65
N GLY A 275 4.24 -4.04 -5.01
CA GLY A 275 2.97 -4.35 -5.67
C GLY A 275 2.72 -3.42 -6.84
N ILE A 276 2.81 -2.11 -6.59
CA ILE A 276 2.82 -1.04 -7.57
C ILE A 276 4.07 -0.19 -7.34
N ASP A 277 4.92 -0.04 -8.38
CA ASP A 277 6.11 0.84 -8.38
C ASP A 277 5.94 1.90 -9.47
N ALA A 278 5.52 3.09 -9.08
CA ALA A 278 5.29 4.22 -9.97
C ALA A 278 6.50 5.17 -9.95
N ALA A 279 7.12 5.38 -11.10
CA ALA A 279 8.31 6.23 -11.22
C ALA A 279 8.03 7.72 -10.93
N TYR A 280 6.75 8.12 -10.86
CA TYR A 280 6.34 9.45 -10.43
C TYR A 280 5.16 9.40 -9.48
N GLY A 281 3.99 8.93 -9.91
CA GLY A 281 2.79 8.99 -9.10
C GLY A 281 1.84 7.82 -9.29
N ALA A 282 0.96 7.60 -8.30
CA ALA A 282 -0.13 6.63 -8.37
C ALA A 282 -1.47 7.33 -8.09
N ASP A 283 -2.37 7.30 -9.08
CA ASP A 283 -3.72 7.87 -9.00
C ASP A 283 -4.76 6.74 -8.99
N ILE A 284 -5.38 6.48 -7.85
CA ILE A 284 -6.40 5.43 -7.68
C ILE A 284 -7.74 6.08 -7.36
N SER A 285 -8.72 5.89 -8.26
CA SER A 285 -10.01 6.58 -8.15
C SER A 285 -11.16 5.73 -8.72
N GLY A 286 -12.40 6.11 -8.42
CA GLY A 286 -13.57 5.38 -8.89
C GLY A 286 -13.92 4.17 -8.04
N ASP A 287 -14.56 3.17 -8.66
CA ASP A 287 -15.05 1.98 -7.97
C ASP A 287 -14.30 0.72 -8.42
N GLY A 288 -13.80 -0.07 -7.48
CA GLY A 288 -13.12 -1.32 -7.77
C GLY A 288 -12.50 -1.94 -6.53
N ASN A 289 -11.80 -3.07 -6.74
CA ASN A 289 -11.06 -3.77 -5.71
C ASN A 289 -9.60 -3.91 -6.13
N LEU A 290 -8.69 -3.57 -5.22
CA LEU A 290 -7.25 -3.71 -5.42
C LEU A 290 -6.67 -4.47 -4.23
N ASN A 291 -6.22 -5.70 -4.47
CA ASN A 291 -5.60 -6.53 -3.47
C ASN A 291 -4.12 -6.70 -3.80
N ILE A 292 -3.25 -6.36 -2.86
CA ILE A 292 -1.79 -6.39 -3.04
C ILE A 292 -1.16 -7.26 -1.96
N TYR A 293 -0.31 -8.17 -2.39
CA TYR A 293 0.44 -9.09 -1.55
C TYR A 293 1.92 -9.07 -1.97
N THR A 294 2.79 -8.61 -1.07
CA THR A 294 4.25 -8.57 -1.30
C THR A 294 5.04 -9.42 -0.30
N ASP A 295 4.37 -10.28 0.45
CA ASP A 295 4.97 -11.15 1.46
C ASP A 295 5.61 -12.43 0.89
N THR A 296 5.37 -12.74 -0.38
CA THR A 296 5.82 -13.98 -1.02
C THR A 296 7.33 -14.08 -1.22
N TYR A 297 8.06 -12.98 -1.05
CA TYR A 297 9.52 -12.93 -1.26
C TYR A 297 10.33 -13.76 -0.24
N SER A 298 9.81 -14.00 0.96
CA SER A 298 10.56 -14.75 2.00
C SER A 298 10.82 -16.21 1.64
N GLU A 299 10.10 -16.79 0.68
CA GLU A 299 10.29 -18.16 0.22
C GLU A 299 11.31 -18.30 -0.94
N TYR A 300 11.71 -17.19 -1.57
CA TYR A 300 12.64 -17.15 -2.71
C TYR A 300 14.02 -16.55 -2.38
N SER A 301 14.50 -16.64 -1.14
CA SER A 301 15.92 -16.35 -0.89
C SER A 301 16.75 -17.39 -1.63
N GLU A 302 17.41 -17.00 -2.71
CA GLU A 302 18.41 -17.85 -3.37
C GLU A 302 19.47 -18.28 -2.35
N GLU A 303 19.47 -19.55 -1.98
CA GLU A 303 20.69 -20.18 -1.50
C GLU A 303 21.71 -20.14 -2.64
N VAL A 304 22.55 -19.12 -2.67
CA VAL A 304 23.76 -19.14 -3.49
C VAL A 304 24.65 -20.22 -2.89
N THR A 305 24.45 -21.46 -3.33
CA THR A 305 25.41 -22.53 -3.10
C THR A 305 26.66 -22.19 -3.90
N SER A 306 27.65 -21.63 -3.22
CA SER A 306 28.99 -21.58 -3.74
C SER A 306 29.42 -23.01 -4.00
N SER A 307 29.47 -23.42 -5.27
CA SER A 307 30.01 -24.72 -5.69
C SER A 307 31.51 -24.76 -5.41
N GLY A 308 31.85 -25.22 -4.21
CA GLY A 308 33.16 -25.72 -3.91
C GLY A 308 33.32 -27.09 -4.57
N SER A 309 34.18 -27.15 -5.56
CA SER A 309 34.54 -28.39 -6.24
C SER A 309 35.06 -29.42 -5.26
N SER A 310 34.42 -30.57 -5.16
CA SER A 310 35.08 -31.84 -4.75
C SER A 310 34.54 -32.99 -5.58
N SER A 311 35.46 -33.63 -6.25
CA SER A 311 35.35 -34.83 -7.08
C SER A 311 34.76 -36.04 -6.34
N GLY A 312 33.89 -36.81 -7.00
CA GLY A 312 33.68 -38.19 -6.64
C GLY A 312 32.36 -38.84 -7.00
N SER A 313 32.40 -39.60 -8.10
CA SER A 313 31.69 -40.85 -8.46
C SER A 313 30.18 -40.85 -8.71
N ASN A 314 29.90 -41.13 -9.98
CA ASN A 314 28.80 -41.87 -10.64
C ASN A 314 27.68 -42.46 -9.79
N SER A 315 26.46 -42.08 -10.11
CA SER A 315 25.36 -43.02 -10.35
C SER A 315 24.30 -42.36 -11.26
N SER A 316 24.11 -42.96 -12.43
CA SER A 316 23.09 -42.61 -13.41
C SER A 316 21.70 -43.01 -12.93
N THR A 317 20.78 -42.06 -12.81
CA THR A 317 19.34 -42.32 -12.95
C THR A 317 18.71 -41.20 -13.71
N ASN A 318 18.17 -41.50 -14.89
CA ASN A 318 17.30 -40.64 -15.67
C ASN A 318 16.15 -40.10 -14.83
N LYS A 319 16.11 -38.82 -14.65
CA LYS A 319 14.89 -38.11 -14.27
C LYS A 319 14.52 -37.18 -15.40
N THR A 320 13.41 -37.52 -16.06
CA THR A 320 12.62 -36.66 -16.93
C THR A 320 12.36 -35.33 -16.21
N ALA A 321 12.73 -34.24 -16.86
CA ALA A 321 12.39 -32.89 -16.40
C ALA A 321 10.86 -32.74 -16.44
N SER A 322 10.26 -32.70 -15.27
CA SER A 322 8.87 -32.25 -15.09
C SER A 322 8.92 -30.72 -15.05
N ALA A 323 8.17 -30.08 -15.93
CA ALA A 323 7.96 -28.65 -15.86
C ALA A 323 7.37 -28.30 -14.50
N ASN A 324 8.11 -27.51 -13.72
CA ASN A 324 7.59 -26.96 -12.46
C ASN A 324 6.53 -25.91 -12.81
N THR A 325 5.29 -26.33 -12.79
CA THR A 325 4.17 -25.43 -12.71
C THR A 325 4.20 -24.86 -11.30
N VAL A 326 4.54 -23.60 -11.17
CA VAL A 326 4.40 -22.85 -9.91
C VAL A 326 2.90 -22.67 -9.70
N SER A 327 2.29 -23.55 -8.91
CA SER A 327 0.90 -23.40 -8.48
C SER A 327 0.92 -22.53 -7.23
N TYR A 328 0.57 -21.27 -7.37
CA TYR A 328 0.19 -20.46 -6.22
C TYR A 328 -1.18 -20.97 -5.75
N VAL A 329 -1.18 -21.65 -4.63
CA VAL A 329 -2.41 -21.91 -3.90
C VAL A 329 -2.78 -20.57 -3.27
N ALA A 330 -3.88 -19.98 -3.71
CA ALA A 330 -4.48 -18.86 -3.00
C ALA A 330 -4.56 -19.29 -1.54
N ALA A 331 -3.96 -18.51 -0.64
CA ALA A 331 -4.15 -18.72 0.78
C ALA A 331 -5.64 -18.53 1.05
N SER A 332 -6.35 -19.65 1.19
CA SER A 332 -7.75 -19.61 1.56
C SER A 332 -7.84 -19.06 2.97
N ASP A 333 -8.54 -17.96 3.10
CA ASP A 333 -8.96 -17.35 4.34
C ASP A 333 -9.30 -18.39 5.41
N THR A 334 -8.41 -18.52 6.39
CA THR A 334 -8.77 -19.04 7.67
C THR A 334 -8.22 -18.12 8.74
N ILE A 335 -8.81 -16.94 8.86
CA ILE A 335 -8.86 -16.28 10.16
C ILE A 335 -9.86 -17.08 10.98
N SER A 336 -9.38 -18.19 11.53
CA SER A 336 -10.17 -18.98 12.48
C SER A 336 -10.25 -18.19 13.78
N ASN A 337 -11.49 -17.76 14.10
CA ASN A 337 -11.89 -17.37 15.43
C ASN A 337 -11.26 -18.31 16.47
N ALA A 338 -10.48 -17.77 17.38
CA ALA A 338 -9.99 -18.50 18.51
C ALA A 338 -11.18 -18.92 19.39
N PRO A 339 -11.44 -20.21 19.59
CA PRO A 339 -12.46 -20.63 20.55
C PRO A 339 -11.88 -20.45 21.95
N GLY A 340 -12.63 -19.75 22.80
CA GLY A 340 -12.39 -19.74 24.24
C GLY A 340 -12.43 -21.18 24.78
N GLY A 341 -11.29 -21.76 24.99
CA GLY A 341 -11.08 -23.07 25.59
C GLY A 341 -10.58 -22.95 27.02
N ASN A 342 -11.43 -23.38 27.94
CA ASN A 342 -11.18 -23.54 29.36
C ASN A 342 -9.92 -24.40 29.60
N MET A 343 -8.83 -23.82 30.13
CA MET A 343 -7.62 -24.54 30.50
C MET A 343 -7.73 -25.05 31.95
N GLY A 344 -7.96 -26.34 32.07
CA GLY A 344 -7.74 -27.08 33.29
C GLY A 344 -6.27 -27.23 33.61
N GLY A 345 -5.94 -27.05 34.90
CA GLY A 345 -4.58 -27.03 35.43
C GLY A 345 -3.76 -28.29 35.14
N GLY A 346 -2.52 -28.07 34.73
CA GLY A 346 -1.47 -29.06 34.69
C GLY A 346 -0.15 -28.39 35.03
N THR A 347 0.47 -28.81 36.11
CA THR A 347 1.77 -28.36 36.60
C THR A 347 2.89 -28.60 35.58
N PRO A 348 3.82 -27.63 35.37
CA PRO A 348 5.00 -27.85 34.54
C PRO A 348 6.03 -28.70 35.27
N PRO A 349 6.81 -29.52 34.55
CA PRO A 349 7.94 -30.25 35.18
C PRO A 349 9.14 -29.32 35.39
N ASP A 350 9.76 -29.49 36.58
CA ASP A 350 11.04 -28.90 36.97
C ASP A 350 12.15 -29.23 35.96
N MET A 351 12.80 -28.21 35.42
CA MET A 351 14.10 -28.32 34.79
C MET A 351 15.11 -27.49 35.58
N ASN A 352 15.91 -28.21 36.37
CA ASN A 352 16.98 -27.67 37.17
C ASN A 352 18.27 -27.60 36.34
N GLY A 353 18.98 -26.47 36.39
CA GLY A 353 20.41 -26.37 36.29
C GLY A 353 21.03 -26.09 34.92
N GLY A 354 21.37 -24.87 34.66
CA GLY A 354 22.30 -24.46 33.61
C GLY A 354 22.60 -22.95 33.71
N ASN A 355 23.82 -22.61 34.12
CA ASN A 355 24.32 -21.26 34.36
C ASN A 355 24.10 -20.34 33.18
N ALA A 356 23.52 -19.16 33.46
CA ALA A 356 23.49 -18.00 32.57
C ALA A 356 24.91 -17.41 32.45
N PRO A 357 25.41 -17.09 31.24
CA PRO A 357 26.60 -16.28 31.11
C PRO A 357 26.28 -14.80 31.35
N ASP A 358 27.15 -14.19 32.14
CA ASP A 358 27.18 -12.75 32.45
C ASP A 358 27.36 -11.93 31.17
N MET A 359 26.38 -11.10 30.85
CA MET A 359 26.42 -10.09 29.78
C MET A 359 26.53 -8.70 30.37
N SER A 360 27.62 -8.41 31.06
CA SER A 360 28.06 -7.06 31.34
C SER A 360 29.20 -6.70 30.40
N ASN A 361 28.92 -5.98 29.37
CA ASN A 361 29.72 -5.13 28.47
C ASN A 361 29.44 -5.39 26.99
N GLY A 362 28.84 -4.42 26.37
CA GLY A 362 28.71 -4.39 24.91
C GLY A 362 27.96 -3.15 24.48
N ASN A 363 28.73 -2.12 24.14
CA ASN A 363 28.28 -0.85 23.59
C ASN A 363 27.28 -1.00 22.44
N ALA A 364 26.25 -0.19 22.47
CA ALA A 364 25.40 0.09 21.32
C ALA A 364 26.23 0.84 20.25
N PRO A 365 26.00 0.59 18.98
CA PRO A 365 26.65 1.38 17.94
C PRO A 365 25.96 2.75 17.78
N ASP A 366 26.78 3.80 17.95
CA ASP A 366 26.43 5.18 17.64
C ASP A 366 26.06 5.31 16.15
N MET A 367 24.86 5.75 15.87
CA MET A 367 24.44 6.29 14.59
C MET A 367 24.69 7.80 14.59
N ASN A 368 25.87 8.21 14.17
CA ASN A 368 26.14 9.62 13.87
C ASN A 368 26.68 9.73 12.45
N GLY A 369 25.81 10.04 11.51
CA GLY A 369 26.13 10.38 10.14
C GLY A 369 26.44 11.85 10.02
N SER A 370 27.67 12.21 9.75
CA SER A 370 28.02 13.56 9.33
C SER A 370 28.61 13.53 7.93
N SER A 371 27.98 14.29 7.07
CA SER A 371 28.40 14.68 5.74
C SER A 371 29.71 15.46 5.73
N GLY A 372 30.50 15.29 4.69
CA GLY A 372 31.59 16.22 4.39
C GLY A 372 32.47 15.69 3.27
N GLY A 373 32.30 16.25 2.08
CA GLY A 373 33.15 16.01 0.93
C GLY A 373 34.53 16.65 1.07
N GLY A 374 35.48 16.16 0.31
CA GLY A 374 36.78 16.75 0.16
C GLY A 374 37.76 15.84 -0.58
N MET A 375 38.16 16.30 -1.72
CA MET A 375 39.08 15.68 -2.65
C MET A 375 40.54 15.57 -2.13
N ASP A 376 41.22 14.66 -2.78
CA ASP A 376 42.66 14.61 -3.13
C ASP A 376 43.70 14.03 -2.18
N GLY A 377 44.49 13.13 -2.78
CA GLY A 377 45.93 13.07 -2.47
C GLY A 377 46.56 11.74 -2.04
N ASN A 378 46.79 10.89 -2.99
CA ASN A 378 48.04 10.17 -3.29
C ASN A 378 48.99 9.64 -2.17
N ASN A 379 49.32 8.36 -2.30
CA ASN A 379 50.62 7.68 -2.12
C ASN A 379 51.04 7.15 -0.75
N GLY A 380 51.34 5.84 -0.74
CA GLY A 380 52.40 5.32 0.15
C GLY A 380 52.18 3.95 0.80
N SER A 381 52.50 2.89 0.07
CA SER A 381 53.12 1.64 0.46
C SER A 381 53.21 1.16 1.92
N GLY A 382 52.88 -0.11 2.16
CA GLY A 382 53.34 -0.92 3.30
C GLY A 382 52.49 -2.14 3.67
N MET A 383 52.95 -3.30 3.34
CA MET A 383 52.48 -4.69 3.58
C MET A 383 52.39 -5.10 5.06
N PRO A 384 52.10 -6.39 5.36
CA PRO A 384 50.87 -7.16 5.25
C PRO A 384 50.52 -7.86 6.59
N GLY A 385 49.32 -8.39 6.70
CA GLY A 385 49.04 -9.45 7.66
C GLY A 385 47.69 -9.45 8.33
N GLY A 386 46.91 -10.47 8.06
CA GLY A 386 45.74 -10.78 8.87
C GLY A 386 44.49 -11.13 8.09
N ASN A 387 44.41 -12.35 7.61
CA ASN A 387 43.19 -12.98 7.10
C ASN A 387 42.13 -13.01 8.18
N ASN A 388 41.05 -12.28 7.99
CA ASN A 388 39.73 -12.60 8.52
C ASN A 388 38.69 -12.29 7.43
N GLN A 389 38.40 -13.30 6.63
CA GLN A 389 37.21 -13.30 5.78
C GLN A 389 35.99 -13.50 6.69
N SER A 390 35.42 -12.42 7.19
CA SER A 390 34.01 -12.44 7.46
C SER A 390 33.31 -12.12 6.14
N GLY A 391 32.72 -13.15 5.55
CA GLY A 391 31.89 -13.02 4.37
C GLY A 391 30.66 -12.15 4.71
N ASN A 392 30.76 -10.87 4.42
CA ASN A 392 29.64 -9.98 4.38
C ASN A 392 28.94 -10.23 3.04
N SER A 393 28.05 -11.22 3.01
CA SER A 393 27.06 -11.29 1.94
C SER A 393 26.15 -10.09 2.16
N SER A 394 26.40 -9.01 1.44
CA SER A 394 25.42 -7.91 1.30
C SER A 394 24.18 -8.53 0.64
N LYS A 395 23.19 -8.94 1.45
CA LYS A 395 21.86 -9.23 0.95
C LYS A 395 21.41 -7.94 0.26
N LYS A 396 21.13 -8.02 -1.02
CA LYS A 396 20.49 -6.92 -1.75
C LYS A 396 19.10 -6.82 -1.15
N SER A 397 18.83 -5.79 -0.38
CA SER A 397 17.49 -5.50 0.11
C SER A 397 16.69 -4.98 -1.09
N TYR A 398 15.62 -5.67 -1.42
CA TYR A 398 14.65 -5.22 -2.41
C TYR A 398 13.52 -4.52 -1.67
N SER A 399 12.96 -3.47 -2.25
CA SER A 399 11.73 -2.85 -1.78
C SER A 399 10.57 -3.83 -1.98
N THR A 400 9.70 -3.95 -0.99
CA THR A 400 8.54 -4.85 -0.99
C THR A 400 7.30 -4.14 -0.46
N LYS A 401 7.13 -2.89 -0.90
CA LYS A 401 6.03 -2.02 -0.52
C LYS A 401 4.74 -2.40 -1.25
N GLY A 402 3.60 -2.12 -0.64
CA GLY A 402 2.32 -2.34 -1.32
C GLY A 402 2.17 -1.42 -2.52
N ILE A 403 2.09 -0.11 -2.29
CA ILE A 403 2.05 0.93 -3.31
C ILE A 403 3.20 1.89 -3.06
N LYS A 404 4.07 2.05 -4.04
CA LYS A 404 5.19 2.97 -4.01
C LYS A 404 5.12 3.97 -5.17
N ALA A 405 5.40 5.24 -4.89
CA ALA A 405 5.59 6.26 -5.91
C ALA A 405 6.76 7.19 -5.54
N ASP A 406 7.49 7.68 -6.55
CA ASP A 406 8.63 8.55 -6.32
C ASP A 406 8.25 10.04 -6.15
N SER A 407 6.95 10.37 -6.06
CA SER A 407 6.48 11.74 -5.84
C SER A 407 5.15 11.83 -5.09
N GLU A 408 4.08 11.27 -5.64
CA GLU A 408 2.74 11.49 -5.09
C GLU A 408 1.84 10.26 -5.22
N ILE A 409 0.96 10.06 -4.23
CA ILE A 409 -0.07 9.01 -4.26
C ILE A 409 -1.40 9.67 -3.91
N ASN A 410 -2.38 9.54 -4.82
CA ASN A 410 -3.72 10.08 -4.65
C ASN A 410 -4.74 8.94 -4.67
N ILE A 411 -5.53 8.80 -3.61
CA ILE A 411 -6.59 7.79 -3.51
C ILE A 411 -7.92 8.48 -3.23
N SER A 412 -8.92 8.20 -4.09
CA SER A 412 -10.26 8.79 -3.97
C SER A 412 -11.36 7.79 -4.33
N GLY A 413 -11.34 6.61 -3.72
CA GLY A 413 -12.27 5.52 -4.00
C GLY A 413 -11.61 4.16 -3.79
N PHE A 414 -12.17 3.10 -4.37
CA PHE A 414 -11.69 1.72 -4.26
C PHE A 414 -11.81 1.09 -2.88
N THR A 415 -11.92 -0.23 -2.88
CA THR A 415 -11.58 -1.10 -1.75
C THR A 415 -10.17 -1.61 -1.97
N ILE A 416 -9.24 -1.21 -1.10
CA ILE A 416 -7.81 -1.53 -1.21
C ILE A 416 -7.43 -2.38 -0.01
N ASN A 417 -6.87 -3.57 -0.27
CA ASN A 417 -6.31 -4.46 0.74
C ASN A 417 -4.83 -4.67 0.45
N ILE A 418 -3.98 -4.35 1.40
CA ILE A 418 -2.53 -4.49 1.28
C ILE A 418 -2.00 -5.39 2.37
N ASN A 419 -1.20 -6.37 1.96
CA ASN A 419 -0.36 -7.15 2.84
C ASN A 419 1.07 -7.08 2.30
N SER A 420 1.92 -6.30 2.96
CA SER A 420 3.30 -6.01 2.55
C SER A 420 4.30 -6.38 3.62
N THR A 421 5.53 -6.70 3.22
CA THR A 421 6.63 -6.96 4.16
C THR A 421 7.47 -5.72 4.48
N ASP A 422 7.26 -4.65 3.76
CA ASP A 422 7.77 -3.28 3.93
C ASP A 422 6.53 -2.37 4.12
N ASP A 423 6.56 -1.09 3.78
CA ASP A 423 5.45 -0.18 3.94
C ASP A 423 4.20 -0.60 3.16
N GLY A 424 3.02 -0.27 3.70
CA GLY A 424 1.77 -0.44 2.97
C GLY A 424 1.69 0.50 1.78
N ILE A 425 1.82 1.80 2.03
CA ILE A 425 1.78 2.87 1.02
C ILE A 425 2.92 3.84 1.28
N HIS A 426 3.78 4.08 0.28
CA HIS A 426 4.93 4.96 0.44
C HIS A 426 5.09 5.95 -0.72
N ALA A 427 5.11 7.25 -0.41
CA ALA A 427 5.46 8.31 -1.35
C ALA A 427 6.82 8.90 -1.03
N ASN A 428 7.79 8.69 -1.93
CA ASN A 428 9.15 9.17 -1.77
C ASN A 428 9.31 10.64 -2.20
N SER A 429 10.31 11.31 -1.64
CA SER A 429 10.89 12.54 -2.18
C SER A 429 12.20 12.25 -2.94
N ASP A 430 12.72 13.24 -3.69
CA ASP A 430 14.00 13.09 -4.43
C ASP A 430 15.20 12.79 -3.51
N SER A 431 15.12 13.16 -2.24
CA SER A 431 16.19 12.96 -1.27
C SER A 431 16.06 11.63 -0.51
N GLY A 432 14.91 10.95 -0.56
CA GLY A 432 14.62 9.77 0.24
C GLY A 432 14.68 10.06 1.75
N VAL A 433 14.45 11.30 2.15
CA VAL A 433 14.43 11.77 3.54
C VAL A 433 13.26 12.71 3.69
N LEU A 434 12.61 12.71 4.84
CA LEU A 434 11.58 13.68 5.20
C LEU A 434 12.14 15.12 5.03
N GLU A 435 11.84 15.75 3.92
CA GLU A 435 12.35 17.08 3.57
C GLU A 435 11.26 18.07 3.18
N THR A 436 11.52 19.35 3.46
CA THR A 436 10.71 20.48 2.97
C THR A 436 11.02 20.81 1.51
N GLY A 437 11.27 19.84 0.64
CA GLY A 437 11.54 20.12 -0.77
C GLY A 437 10.53 21.09 -1.38
N GLU A 438 10.99 22.06 -2.14
CA GLU A 438 10.12 23.00 -2.89
C GLU A 438 9.40 22.30 -4.05
N ASP A 439 9.77 21.07 -4.35
CA ASP A 439 9.29 20.28 -5.48
C ASP A 439 7.91 19.64 -5.28
N GLY A 440 7.39 19.61 -4.05
CA GLY A 440 6.06 19.05 -3.76
C GLY A 440 6.01 17.53 -3.71
N LYS A 441 7.13 16.81 -3.78
CA LYS A 441 7.23 15.36 -3.75
C LYS A 441 7.11 14.77 -2.34
N GLY A 442 6.87 13.46 -2.28
CA GLY A 442 6.69 12.75 -1.02
C GLY A 442 5.31 13.01 -0.39
N THR A 443 4.24 13.00 -1.19
CA THR A 443 2.89 13.31 -0.68
C THR A 443 1.91 12.16 -0.87
N ILE A 444 1.11 11.90 0.17
CA ILE A 444 -0.04 10.97 0.11
C ILE A 444 -1.30 11.78 0.40
N VAL A 445 -2.32 11.64 -0.47
CA VAL A 445 -3.62 12.31 -0.30
C VAL A 445 -4.74 11.26 -0.42
N ILE A 446 -5.46 11.06 0.67
CA ILE A 446 -6.62 10.16 0.72
C ILE A 446 -7.89 11.00 0.77
N ASN A 447 -8.67 10.96 -0.31
CA ASN A 447 -9.93 11.68 -0.44
C ASN A 447 -11.16 10.78 -0.29
N GLY A 448 -10.97 9.48 -0.04
CA GLY A 448 -12.03 8.50 0.12
C GLY A 448 -11.55 7.07 -0.15
N GLY A 449 -12.47 6.11 -0.12
CA GLY A 449 -12.22 4.69 -0.29
C GLY A 449 -12.21 3.91 1.03
N THR A 450 -12.04 2.60 0.92
CA THR A 450 -11.85 1.70 2.05
C THR A 450 -10.48 1.06 1.91
N ILE A 451 -9.58 1.36 2.84
CA ILE A 451 -8.17 0.93 2.79
C ILE A 451 -7.88 0.10 4.02
N THR A 452 -7.45 -1.14 3.81
CA THR A 452 -7.02 -2.05 4.87
C THR A 452 -5.56 -2.43 4.63
N ILE A 453 -4.70 -2.24 5.63
CA ILE A 453 -3.27 -2.46 5.53
C ILE A 453 -2.79 -3.38 6.64
N SER A 454 -1.97 -4.36 6.26
CA SER A 454 -1.07 -5.09 7.15
C SER A 454 0.33 -4.98 6.55
N SER A 455 1.24 -4.31 7.23
CA SER A 455 2.60 -4.03 6.76
C SER A 455 3.63 -4.53 7.76
N GLY A 456 4.83 -4.81 7.27
CA GLY A 456 5.98 -5.20 8.09
C GLY A 456 6.77 -3.99 8.60
N ASP A 457 6.67 -2.86 7.91
CA ASP A 457 7.16 -1.54 8.29
C ASP A 457 5.96 -0.60 8.41
N ASP A 458 5.94 0.59 7.86
CA ASP A 458 4.90 1.57 8.11
C ASP A 458 3.60 1.27 7.36
N GLY A 459 2.47 1.64 7.98
CA GLY A 459 1.17 1.56 7.32
C GLY A 459 1.10 2.49 6.12
N MET A 460 1.36 3.78 6.36
CA MET A 460 1.49 4.81 5.32
C MET A 460 2.65 5.73 5.67
N HIS A 461 3.63 5.83 4.77
CA HIS A 461 4.79 6.70 4.90
C HIS A 461 4.82 7.73 3.77
N ALA A 462 4.88 9.01 4.12
CA ALA A 462 5.07 10.09 3.17
C ALA A 462 6.27 10.93 3.57
N ASP A 463 7.31 10.98 2.74
CA ASP A 463 8.52 11.76 3.06
C ASP A 463 8.22 13.23 3.41
N LYS A 464 7.10 13.77 2.98
CA LYS A 464 6.75 15.17 3.21
C LYS A 464 5.40 15.37 3.90
N GLN A 465 4.31 14.91 3.29
CA GLN A 465 2.97 15.24 3.77
C GLN A 465 1.98 14.11 3.52
N LEU A 466 1.19 13.80 4.54
CA LEU A 466 0.09 12.86 4.48
C LEU A 466 -1.22 13.59 4.83
N ASP A 467 -2.15 13.61 3.89
CA ASP A 467 -3.47 14.22 4.04
C ASP A 467 -4.57 13.16 4.00
N VAL A 468 -5.33 13.01 5.07
CA VAL A 468 -6.55 12.20 5.11
C VAL A 468 -7.76 13.14 5.15
N ASN A 469 -8.45 13.27 4.02
CA ASN A 469 -9.61 14.14 3.88
C ASN A 469 -10.92 13.41 4.12
N ASP A 470 -11.02 12.14 3.74
CA ASP A 470 -12.19 11.27 3.95
C ASP A 470 -11.77 9.80 3.73
N GLY A 471 -12.68 8.85 3.95
CA GLY A 471 -12.48 7.42 3.75
C GLY A 471 -12.52 6.61 5.04
N TYR A 472 -12.39 5.30 4.88
CA TYR A 472 -12.22 4.33 5.95
C TYR A 472 -10.84 3.71 5.83
N ILE A 473 -9.96 3.99 6.77
CA ILE A 473 -8.59 3.50 6.83
C ILE A 473 -8.44 2.61 8.04
N ASN A 474 -7.99 1.37 7.84
CA ASN A 474 -7.77 0.39 8.88
C ASN A 474 -6.37 -0.20 8.74
N ILE A 475 -5.43 0.31 9.51
CA ILE A 475 -4.10 -0.28 9.65
C ILE A 475 -4.19 -1.35 10.73
N VAL A 476 -4.29 -2.60 10.27
CA VAL A 476 -4.50 -3.79 11.12
C VAL A 476 -3.25 -4.12 11.92
N THR A 477 -2.10 -3.93 11.31
CA THR A 477 -0.78 -4.01 11.94
C THR A 477 0.26 -3.28 11.08
N SER A 478 1.22 -2.65 11.75
CA SER A 478 2.39 -1.99 11.14
C SER A 478 3.50 -1.84 12.19
N TYR A 479 4.67 -1.40 11.78
CA TYR A 479 5.70 -0.90 12.71
C TYR A 479 5.25 0.48 13.20
N GLU A 480 5.26 1.51 12.36
CA GLU A 480 4.54 2.76 12.60
C GLU A 480 3.23 2.81 11.78
N GLY A 481 2.22 3.49 12.32
CA GLY A 481 0.92 3.55 11.65
C GLY A 481 0.90 4.52 10.47
N LEU A 482 1.05 5.80 10.78
CA LEU A 482 1.14 6.90 9.83
C LEU A 482 2.41 7.69 10.11
N GLU A 483 3.28 7.82 9.12
CA GLU A 483 4.50 8.60 9.22
C GLU A 483 4.57 9.70 8.16
N ALA A 484 4.86 10.93 8.55
CA ALA A 484 5.22 12.02 7.65
C ALA A 484 5.79 13.22 8.43
N MET A 485 6.45 14.15 7.74
CA MET A 485 6.83 15.43 8.34
C MET A 485 5.60 16.29 8.69
N THR A 486 4.56 16.26 7.87
CA THR A 486 3.27 16.93 8.11
C THR A 486 2.14 15.94 7.93
N ILE A 487 1.34 15.74 8.97
CA ILE A 487 0.15 14.87 8.92
C ILE A 487 -1.09 15.72 9.14
N ASN A 488 -2.04 15.68 8.20
CA ASN A 488 -3.31 16.39 8.28
C ASN A 488 -4.47 15.39 8.27
N LEU A 489 -5.15 15.23 9.38
CA LEU A 489 -6.34 14.41 9.53
C LEU A 489 -7.57 15.33 9.48
N ASN A 490 -8.14 15.47 8.29
CA ASN A 490 -9.22 16.42 8.01
C ASN A 490 -10.61 15.78 8.11
N GLY A 491 -10.71 14.45 7.97
CA GLY A 491 -11.98 13.72 7.96
C GLY A 491 -11.79 12.21 7.94
N GLY A 492 -12.88 11.49 7.63
CA GLY A 492 -12.88 10.03 7.53
C GLY A 492 -12.82 9.29 8.88
N LYS A 493 -12.55 8.00 8.80
CA LYS A 493 -12.33 7.12 9.95
C LYS A 493 -10.97 6.46 9.81
N VAL A 494 -10.12 6.63 10.80
CA VAL A 494 -8.76 6.10 10.82
C VAL A 494 -8.59 5.22 12.05
N TYR A 495 -8.32 3.95 11.83
CA TYR A 495 -8.00 2.97 12.86
C TYR A 495 -6.56 2.52 12.67
N VAL A 496 -5.79 2.56 13.73
CA VAL A 496 -4.37 2.20 13.71
C VAL A 496 -4.06 1.24 14.85
N TYR A 497 -3.39 0.13 14.50
CA TYR A 497 -2.63 -0.64 15.46
C TYR A 497 -1.18 -0.72 14.98
N ALA A 498 -0.26 -0.16 15.77
CA ALA A 498 1.17 -0.16 15.50
C ALA A 498 1.94 -0.91 16.58
N THR A 499 3.10 -1.44 16.22
CA THR A 499 4.01 -2.13 17.13
C THR A 499 5.08 -1.21 17.72
N ASP A 500 5.25 -0.04 17.11
CA ASP A 500 5.98 1.13 17.60
C ASP A 500 5.01 2.31 17.66
N ASP A 501 5.23 3.42 16.99
CA ASP A 501 4.39 4.60 17.10
C ASP A 501 3.13 4.55 16.22
N GLY A 502 2.01 5.04 16.78
CA GLY A 502 0.73 5.00 16.07
C GLY A 502 0.64 6.03 14.96
N ILE A 503 0.95 7.28 15.27
CA ILE A 503 1.03 8.40 14.33
C ILE A 503 2.29 9.18 14.67
N ASN A 504 3.28 9.15 13.76
CA ASN A 504 4.59 9.76 13.95
C ASN A 504 4.80 10.95 12.99
N ALA A 505 5.04 12.15 13.54
CA ALA A 505 5.49 13.30 12.75
C ALA A 505 6.95 13.60 13.05
N CYS A 506 7.83 13.24 12.12
CA CYS A 506 9.25 13.40 12.26
C CYS A 506 9.89 14.18 11.10
N THR A 507 11.16 14.46 11.18
CA THR A 507 11.91 15.15 10.13
C THR A 507 13.33 14.61 9.99
N GLY A 508 13.76 14.34 8.76
CA GLY A 508 15.13 13.97 8.45
C GLY A 508 16.10 15.16 8.38
N ASP A 509 15.60 16.39 8.17
CA ASP A 509 16.45 17.58 7.98
C ASP A 509 16.82 18.32 9.29
N GLY A 510 16.12 18.03 10.38
CA GLY A 510 16.32 18.67 11.69
C GLY A 510 16.11 20.19 11.72
N LYS A 511 15.52 20.77 10.67
CA LYS A 511 15.29 22.22 10.50
C LYS A 511 13.82 22.59 10.47
N THR A 512 13.01 21.71 9.87
CA THR A 512 11.56 21.89 9.79
C THR A 512 10.94 21.34 11.06
N THR A 513 9.95 22.04 11.59
CA THR A 513 9.21 21.56 12.75
C THR A 513 8.09 20.65 12.26
N PRO A 514 8.11 19.36 12.56
CA PRO A 514 7.03 18.45 12.21
C PRO A 514 5.71 18.86 12.88
N ILE A 515 4.60 18.42 12.29
CA ILE A 515 3.29 18.78 12.84
C ILE A 515 2.23 17.73 12.52
N ILE A 516 1.41 17.41 13.50
CA ILE A 516 0.17 16.65 13.35
C ILE A 516 -1.00 17.62 13.54
N ASN A 517 -1.83 17.77 12.50
CA ASN A 517 -3.05 18.56 12.53
C ASN A 517 -4.27 17.64 12.47
N VAL A 518 -5.17 17.73 13.46
CA VAL A 518 -6.46 17.03 13.46
C VAL A 518 -7.56 18.08 13.32
N ASN A 519 -8.17 18.14 12.14
CA ASN A 519 -9.22 19.09 11.83
C ASN A 519 -10.63 18.47 11.86
N GLY A 520 -10.70 17.11 11.77
CA GLY A 520 -11.97 16.39 11.75
C GLY A 520 -11.76 14.88 11.81
N GLY A 521 -12.84 14.12 11.55
CA GLY A 521 -12.82 12.67 11.49
C GLY A 521 -12.92 11.96 12.84
N TYR A 522 -12.84 10.64 12.77
CA TYR A 522 -12.74 9.73 13.91
C TYR A 522 -11.41 8.99 13.83
N ILE A 523 -10.56 9.18 14.80
CA ILE A 523 -9.22 8.60 14.84
C ILE A 523 -9.12 7.71 16.09
N ASP A 524 -8.79 6.44 15.92
CA ASP A 524 -8.62 5.46 16.99
C ASP A 524 -7.25 4.79 16.85
N VAL A 525 -6.35 5.10 17.74
CA VAL A 525 -4.97 4.62 17.74
C VAL A 525 -4.74 3.70 18.91
N THR A 526 -4.13 2.57 18.65
CA THR A 526 -3.66 1.64 19.68
C THR A 526 -2.25 1.22 19.34
N THR A 527 -1.32 1.28 20.30
CA THR A 527 0.03 0.75 20.12
C THR A 527 0.26 -0.50 20.98
N ALA A 528 1.26 -1.28 20.62
CA ALA A 528 1.74 -2.38 21.43
C ALA A 528 2.24 -1.87 22.79
N SER A 529 2.45 -2.78 23.73
CA SER A 529 3.07 -2.42 25.00
C SER A 529 4.58 -2.34 24.85
N GLY A 530 5.18 -1.25 25.28
CA GLY A 530 6.64 -1.07 25.23
C GLY A 530 7.02 0.40 25.32
N ASP A 531 8.11 0.75 24.69
CA ASP A 531 8.55 2.12 24.42
C ASP A 531 7.90 2.52 23.08
N THR A 532 6.61 2.84 23.10
CA THR A 532 5.76 3.08 21.94
C THR A 532 4.78 4.20 22.25
N ASP A 533 4.65 5.15 21.34
CA ASP A 533 3.77 6.30 21.55
C ASP A 533 2.54 6.23 20.62
N GLY A 534 1.37 6.51 21.17
CA GLY A 534 0.15 6.51 20.37
C GLY A 534 0.16 7.62 19.32
N ILE A 535 0.62 8.80 19.73
CA ILE A 535 0.94 9.93 18.88
C ILE A 535 2.32 10.42 19.28
N ASP A 536 3.30 10.37 18.37
CA ASP A 536 4.60 11.00 18.51
C ASP A 536 4.74 12.19 17.55
N SER A 537 5.36 13.25 18.01
CA SER A 537 5.75 14.36 17.13
C SER A 537 7.01 15.04 17.63
N ASN A 538 8.05 15.00 16.81
CA ASN A 538 9.23 15.85 17.05
C ASN A 538 8.92 17.37 16.89
N GLY A 539 7.66 17.74 16.86
CA GLY A 539 7.20 19.12 16.72
C GLY A 539 5.92 19.41 17.49
N ASN A 540 4.80 19.65 16.82
CA ASN A 540 3.57 20.06 17.47
C ASN A 540 2.39 19.14 17.13
N TYR A 541 1.44 19.05 18.07
CA TYR A 541 0.12 18.49 17.85
C TYR A 541 -0.93 19.60 17.97
N VAL A 542 -1.77 19.76 16.95
CA VAL A 542 -2.84 20.76 16.89
C VAL A 542 -4.15 20.08 16.53
N GLN A 543 -5.15 20.17 17.41
CA GLN A 543 -6.50 19.67 17.12
C GLN A 543 -7.51 20.82 17.12
N THR A 544 -8.27 20.94 16.04
CA THR A 544 -9.32 21.96 15.86
C THR A 544 -10.72 21.35 15.77
N GLY A 545 -10.80 20.00 15.62
CA GLY A 545 -12.06 19.27 15.50
C GLY A 545 -11.85 17.76 15.63
N GLY A 546 -12.88 16.98 15.26
CA GLY A 546 -12.83 15.53 15.26
C GLY A 546 -12.89 14.87 16.64
N PHE A 547 -12.83 13.54 16.61
CA PHE A 547 -12.74 12.71 17.81
C PHE A 547 -11.47 11.84 17.72
N VAL A 548 -10.61 11.95 18.71
CA VAL A 548 -9.34 11.21 18.81
C VAL A 548 -9.37 10.35 20.07
N LEU A 549 -9.17 9.05 19.91
CA LEU A 549 -8.95 8.10 20.98
C LEU A 549 -7.56 7.50 20.82
N VAL A 550 -6.69 7.75 21.78
CA VAL A 550 -5.32 7.23 21.78
C VAL A 550 -5.14 6.28 22.96
N LYS A 551 -4.64 5.11 22.68
CA LYS A 551 -4.37 4.05 23.63
C LYS A 551 -2.94 3.54 23.41
N GLY A 552 -2.00 4.06 24.17
CA GLY A 552 -0.58 3.76 23.96
C GLY A 552 0.25 3.84 25.25
N GLY A 553 1.51 3.52 25.11
CA GLY A 553 2.52 3.70 26.13
C GLY A 553 2.21 3.03 27.46
N SER A 554 2.27 1.70 27.54
CA SER A 554 2.00 0.98 28.81
C SER A 554 3.27 0.53 29.54
N SER A 555 4.43 1.14 29.23
CA SER A 555 5.69 0.76 29.88
C SER A 555 5.77 1.22 31.33
N SER A 556 6.45 0.47 32.17
CA SER A 556 6.71 0.83 33.58
C SER A 556 7.80 1.90 33.75
N GLY A 557 8.30 2.47 32.66
CA GLY A 557 9.30 3.54 32.60
C GLY A 557 8.67 4.87 32.16
N ASN A 558 9.33 5.98 32.42
CA ASN A 558 8.86 7.33 32.08
C ASN A 558 9.31 7.76 30.69
N VAL A 559 9.21 6.90 29.69
CA VAL A 559 9.81 7.11 28.36
C VAL A 559 8.82 6.98 27.21
N SER A 560 7.59 6.54 27.43
CA SER A 560 6.57 6.42 26.41
C SER A 560 5.19 6.77 26.93
N GLY A 561 4.31 7.24 26.09
CA GLY A 561 2.98 7.69 26.45
C GLY A 561 1.93 7.48 25.39
N SER A 562 0.70 7.85 25.68
CA SER A 562 -0.33 7.94 24.66
C SER A 562 -0.06 9.10 23.68
N ILE A 563 0.55 10.18 24.17
CA ILE A 563 0.95 11.33 23.34
C ILE A 563 2.32 11.82 23.86
N ASP A 564 3.34 11.77 23.01
CA ASP A 564 4.65 12.40 23.20
C ASP A 564 4.86 13.48 22.13
N VAL A 565 5.16 14.71 22.53
CA VAL A 565 5.29 15.85 21.62
C VAL A 565 6.39 16.77 22.10
N ASP A 566 7.48 16.89 21.35
CA ASP A 566 8.61 17.77 21.67
C ASP A 566 8.19 19.25 21.83
N GLY A 567 7.11 19.67 21.16
CA GLY A 567 6.60 21.04 21.19
C GLY A 567 5.39 21.21 22.09
N THR A 568 4.23 21.44 21.51
CA THR A 568 2.98 21.70 22.26
C THR A 568 1.81 20.87 21.76
N VAL A 569 1.02 20.37 22.71
CA VAL A 569 -0.31 19.80 22.47
C VAL A 569 -1.35 20.90 22.62
N THR A 570 -1.97 21.32 21.53
CA THR A 570 -2.99 22.39 21.50
C THR A 570 -4.30 21.85 20.94
N ILE A 571 -5.38 21.89 21.74
CA ILE A 571 -6.71 21.39 21.35
C ILE A 571 -7.72 22.54 21.51
N THR A 572 -8.19 23.09 20.40
CA THR A 572 -9.13 24.22 20.38
C THR A 572 -10.55 23.84 20.02
N GLY A 573 -10.78 22.59 19.60
CA GLY A 573 -12.10 22.04 19.28
C GLY A 573 -12.07 20.52 19.18
N GLY A 574 -13.25 19.89 19.18
CA GLY A 574 -13.42 18.45 19.18
C GLY A 574 -13.12 17.78 20.53
N THR A 575 -12.88 16.48 20.48
CA THR A 575 -12.61 15.65 21.67
C THR A 575 -11.34 14.83 21.46
N CYS A 576 -10.47 14.83 22.47
CA CYS A 576 -9.34 13.91 22.56
C CYS A 576 -9.39 13.16 23.89
N VAL A 577 -9.29 11.84 23.81
CA VAL A 577 -9.18 10.91 24.94
C VAL A 577 -7.83 10.20 24.80
N ALA A 578 -6.91 10.48 25.70
CA ALA A 578 -5.59 9.88 25.71
C ALA A 578 -5.44 8.98 26.95
N LEU A 579 -5.13 7.70 26.71
CA LEU A 579 -5.07 6.66 27.74
C LEU A 579 -3.74 5.90 27.67
N GLY A 580 -3.10 5.74 28.82
CA GLY A 580 -1.86 4.97 29.00
C GLY A 580 -0.63 5.85 29.15
N GLY A 581 0.40 5.33 29.82
CA GLY A 581 1.73 5.92 29.99
C GLY A 581 1.79 7.32 30.58
N VAL A 582 2.92 7.97 30.37
CA VAL A 582 3.09 9.41 30.53
C VAL A 582 2.63 10.08 29.26
N CYS A 583 1.73 11.03 29.36
CA CYS A 583 1.28 11.76 28.19
C CYS A 583 1.34 13.26 28.44
N GLU A 584 1.71 14.00 27.40
CA GLU A 584 1.71 15.45 27.42
C GLU A 584 0.29 15.97 27.68
N THR A 585 0.19 17.01 28.47
CA THR A 585 -1.10 17.63 28.78
C THR A 585 -1.37 18.81 27.85
N PRO A 586 -2.64 18.98 27.38
CA PRO A 586 -2.96 20.08 26.50
C PRO A 586 -2.71 21.47 27.15
N VAL A 587 -2.14 22.38 26.36
CA VAL A 587 -1.91 23.78 26.75
C VAL A 587 -2.68 24.72 25.82
N ASN A 588 -3.18 25.84 26.40
CA ASN A 588 -4.00 26.83 25.66
C ASN A 588 -5.18 26.17 24.92
N SER A 589 -5.79 25.18 25.55
CA SER A 589 -6.78 24.31 24.98
C SER A 589 -8.18 24.55 25.55
N VAL A 590 -9.18 23.89 25.01
CA VAL A 590 -10.49 23.75 25.65
C VAL A 590 -10.37 23.00 26.98
N ASN A 591 -11.48 22.88 27.72
CA ASN A 591 -11.41 22.26 29.05
C ASN A 591 -10.93 20.81 28.98
N ALA A 592 -10.10 20.44 29.93
CA ALA A 592 -9.56 19.09 30.07
C ALA A 592 -9.61 18.59 31.53
N TYR A 593 -9.68 17.27 31.70
CA TYR A 593 -9.58 16.62 33.01
C TYR A 593 -8.57 15.47 32.95
N VAL A 594 -7.60 15.52 33.85
CA VAL A 594 -6.55 14.50 34.01
C VAL A 594 -7.04 13.39 34.94
N LEU A 595 -7.09 12.18 34.43
CA LEU A 595 -7.55 10.96 35.10
C LEU A 595 -6.37 10.23 35.77
N SER A 596 -5.76 10.88 36.73
CA SER A 596 -4.64 10.31 37.51
C SER A 596 -5.11 9.12 38.34
N SER A 597 -4.35 8.02 38.32
CA SER A 597 -4.62 6.81 39.11
C SER A 597 -5.92 6.09 38.74
N VAL A 598 -6.47 6.37 37.56
CA VAL A 598 -7.58 5.61 36.98
C VAL A 598 -7.01 4.42 36.16
N SER A 599 -7.59 3.26 36.38
CA SER A 599 -7.28 2.06 35.59
C SER A 599 -8.42 1.82 34.60
N PHE A 600 -8.07 1.79 33.34
CA PHE A 600 -8.97 1.43 32.24
C PHE A 600 -8.79 -0.05 31.91
N SER A 601 -9.87 -0.74 31.62
CA SER A 601 -9.86 -2.12 31.11
C SER A 601 -10.93 -2.24 30.04
N SER A 602 -10.84 -3.28 29.22
CA SER A 602 -11.75 -3.50 28.10
C SER A 602 -13.21 -3.27 28.47
N GLY A 603 -13.94 -2.51 27.68
CA GLY A 603 -15.33 -2.16 27.88
C GLY A 603 -15.73 -0.81 27.28
N ASN A 604 -17.02 -0.53 27.36
CA ASN A 604 -17.59 0.72 26.88
C ASN A 604 -17.60 1.75 27.99
N TYR A 605 -17.10 2.91 27.70
CA TYR A 605 -17.01 4.06 28.59
C TYR A 605 -17.99 5.14 28.15
N SER A 606 -18.63 5.78 29.14
CA SER A 606 -19.48 6.94 28.88
C SER A 606 -19.26 8.01 29.93
N LEU A 607 -19.02 9.24 29.49
CA LEU A 607 -18.98 10.41 30.33
C LEU A 607 -20.36 11.07 30.32
N LYS A 608 -20.94 11.24 31.49
CA LYS A 608 -22.28 11.83 31.68
C LYS A 608 -22.25 13.09 32.48
N ASP A 609 -23.12 14.04 32.14
CA ASP A 609 -23.35 15.23 32.92
C ASP A 609 -24.18 14.95 34.19
N ALA A 610 -24.38 15.94 35.03
CA ALA A 610 -25.20 15.84 36.26
C ALA A 610 -26.69 15.53 35.98
N SER A 611 -27.16 15.72 34.77
CA SER A 611 -28.53 15.38 34.34
C SER A 611 -28.63 13.93 33.83
N GLY A 612 -27.49 13.25 33.70
CA GLY A 612 -27.39 11.89 33.16
C GLY A 612 -27.29 11.80 31.63
N ASN A 613 -27.15 12.94 30.95
CA ASN A 613 -26.91 12.95 29.50
C ASN A 613 -25.48 12.48 29.21
N GLU A 614 -25.34 11.61 28.23
CA GLU A 614 -24.03 11.19 27.73
C GLU A 614 -23.44 12.29 26.84
N VAL A 615 -22.22 12.73 27.15
CA VAL A 615 -21.50 13.80 26.43
C VAL A 615 -20.32 13.27 25.62
N ILE A 616 -19.70 12.18 26.08
CA ILE A 616 -18.60 11.50 25.40
C ILE A 616 -18.75 10.01 25.63
N SER A 617 -18.57 9.18 24.59
CA SER A 617 -18.46 7.73 24.73
C SER A 617 -17.34 7.18 23.88
N PHE A 618 -16.68 6.12 24.35
CA PHE A 618 -15.59 5.43 23.69
C PHE A 618 -15.46 3.99 24.17
N THR A 619 -14.79 3.17 23.37
CA THR A 619 -14.52 1.77 23.71
C THR A 619 -13.02 1.58 23.97
N VAL A 620 -12.68 0.81 24.97
CA VAL A 620 -11.31 0.43 25.29
C VAL A 620 -11.18 -1.08 25.08
N ASP A 621 -10.20 -1.48 24.30
CA ASP A 621 -9.81 -2.87 24.09
C ASP A 621 -8.40 -3.05 24.67
N GLY A 622 -8.31 -3.53 25.90
CA GLY A 622 -7.03 -3.68 26.58
C GLY A 622 -7.08 -3.14 28.01
N SER A 623 -5.90 -2.86 28.57
CA SER A 623 -5.75 -2.31 29.90
C SER A 623 -4.74 -1.17 29.89
N PHE A 624 -5.18 0.00 30.33
CA PHE A 624 -4.38 1.21 30.36
C PHE A 624 -4.49 1.85 31.76
N SER A 625 -3.49 2.63 32.16
CA SER A 625 -3.52 3.36 33.40
C SER A 625 -3.26 4.84 33.14
N ASN A 626 -3.97 5.67 33.89
CA ASN A 626 -3.94 7.11 33.70
C ASN A 626 -4.45 7.58 32.34
N GLY A 627 -4.54 8.85 32.13
CA GLY A 627 -4.95 9.50 30.89
C GLY A 627 -5.57 10.87 31.16
N TRP A 628 -6.12 11.44 30.10
CA TRP A 628 -6.93 12.66 30.22
C TRP A 628 -8.01 12.70 29.11
N ILE A 629 -9.03 13.51 29.38
CA ILE A 629 -10.08 13.85 28.43
C ILE A 629 -10.04 15.35 28.21
N CYS A 630 -9.88 15.80 26.97
CA CYS A 630 -9.95 17.20 26.57
C CYS A 630 -11.07 17.36 25.55
N SER A 631 -12.00 18.28 25.79
CA SER A 631 -13.15 18.42 24.89
C SER A 631 -13.80 19.80 25.00
N ASP A 632 -14.28 20.32 23.86
CA ASP A 632 -15.12 21.51 23.79
C ASP A 632 -16.51 21.30 24.40
N THR A 633 -16.92 20.04 24.60
CA THR A 633 -18.17 19.69 25.29
C THR A 633 -18.07 19.80 26.82
N LEU A 634 -16.86 19.85 27.38
CA LEU A 634 -16.66 20.02 28.81
C LEU A 634 -16.91 21.48 29.25
N THR A 635 -18.01 21.73 29.96
CA THR A 635 -18.45 23.06 30.33
C THR A 635 -18.05 23.38 31.79
N THR A 636 -17.40 24.51 31.99
CA THR A 636 -17.04 25.01 33.34
C THR A 636 -18.26 25.12 34.26
N GLY A 637 -18.14 24.59 35.47
CA GLY A 637 -19.19 24.53 36.48
C GLY A 637 -20.12 23.31 36.38
N THR A 638 -19.94 22.46 35.35
CA THR A 638 -20.74 21.23 35.19
C THR A 638 -20.04 20.07 35.86
N SER A 639 -20.80 19.25 36.61
CA SER A 639 -20.31 17.99 37.18
C SER A 639 -20.48 16.86 36.20
N TYR A 640 -19.43 16.07 36.09
CA TYR A 640 -19.34 14.91 35.19
C TYR A 640 -19.02 13.64 35.96
N THR A 641 -19.52 12.51 35.48
CA THR A 641 -19.17 11.19 35.99
C THR A 641 -18.81 10.28 34.80
N LEU A 642 -17.64 9.69 34.84
CA LEU A 642 -17.17 8.70 33.88
C LEU A 642 -17.61 7.30 34.35
N TYR A 643 -18.28 6.57 33.49
CA TYR A 643 -18.74 5.22 33.72
C TYR A 643 -18.01 4.23 32.82
N ARG A 644 -17.84 2.98 33.29
CA ARG A 644 -17.57 1.80 32.48
C ARG A 644 -18.79 0.88 32.59
N GLY A 645 -19.58 0.82 31.55
CA GLY A 645 -20.91 0.19 31.63
C GLY A 645 -21.77 0.90 32.66
N SER A 646 -22.10 0.21 33.78
CA SER A 646 -22.86 0.78 34.92
C SER A 646 -22.00 1.31 36.04
N ASP A 647 -20.71 1.02 36.04
CA ASP A 647 -19.81 1.30 37.17
C ASP A 647 -19.22 2.71 37.05
N SER A 648 -19.46 3.57 38.04
CA SER A 648 -18.82 4.88 38.15
C SER A 648 -17.33 4.70 38.50
N ILE A 649 -16.43 5.28 37.71
CA ILE A 649 -14.98 5.14 37.87
C ILE A 649 -14.26 6.46 38.22
N ALA A 650 -14.84 7.62 37.87
CA ALA A 650 -14.36 8.93 38.20
C ALA A 650 -15.49 9.95 38.19
N ASP A 651 -15.44 10.95 39.07
CA ASP A 651 -16.36 12.08 39.10
C ASP A 651 -15.62 13.38 39.38
N TRP A 652 -16.05 14.48 38.77
CA TRP A 652 -15.49 15.81 38.98
C TRP A 652 -16.47 16.93 38.62
N THR A 653 -16.20 18.13 39.09
CA THR A 653 -16.86 19.33 38.55
C THR A 653 -15.83 20.13 37.76
N GLN A 654 -16.10 20.39 36.50
CA GLN A 654 -15.15 21.02 35.57
C GLN A 654 -14.90 22.48 35.97
N GLU A 655 -13.65 22.84 36.16
CA GLU A 655 -13.18 24.24 36.22
C GLU A 655 -12.65 24.65 34.82
N SER A 656 -12.36 25.92 34.64
CA SER A 656 -11.79 26.43 33.41
C SER A 656 -10.35 25.91 33.19
N GLY A 657 -10.08 25.43 32.00
CA GLY A 657 -8.78 24.89 31.60
C GLY A 657 -8.57 23.44 32.00
N THR A 658 -7.31 23.03 32.19
CA THR A 658 -6.92 21.67 32.57
C THR A 658 -6.96 21.49 34.07
N MET A 659 -7.71 20.46 34.52
CA MET A 659 -7.87 20.11 35.93
C MET A 659 -7.35 18.70 36.23
N GLY A 660 -7.33 18.39 37.53
CA GLY A 660 -6.95 17.07 38.04
C GLY A 660 -5.46 16.76 37.87
N ALA A 661 -4.66 17.75 37.52
CA ALA A 661 -3.23 17.59 37.33
C ALA A 661 -2.58 16.98 38.57
N SER A 662 -1.90 15.86 38.38
CA SER A 662 -1.00 15.29 39.38
C SER A 662 0.05 16.32 39.75
N SER A 663 0.40 16.34 41.03
CA SER A 663 1.47 17.14 41.55
C SER A 663 2.73 17.06 40.69
N THR A 664 3.05 18.18 40.07
CA THR A 664 4.38 18.64 39.65
C THR A 664 5.51 17.61 39.64
N GLY A 665 5.77 17.08 38.51
CA GLY A 665 7.10 16.70 38.08
C GLY A 665 7.33 17.36 36.74
N GLY A 666 7.81 18.60 36.76
CA GLY A 666 8.33 19.20 35.51
C GLY A 666 9.55 18.41 35.12
N PHE A 667 9.42 17.63 34.10
CA PHE A 667 10.56 16.98 33.44
C PHE A 667 11.16 17.99 32.47
N GLY A 668 12.25 18.57 32.91
CA GLY A 668 13.14 19.30 32.06
C GLY A 668 13.74 18.32 31.05
N GLY A 669 13.56 18.61 29.77
CA GLY A 669 14.09 17.87 28.66
C GLY A 669 15.57 17.56 28.86
N GLY A 670 15.89 16.32 29.04
CA GLY A 670 17.22 15.77 28.87
C GLY A 670 17.44 15.43 27.43
N ARG A 671 18.06 16.36 26.69
CA ARG A 671 18.64 16.04 25.38
C ARG A 671 19.43 14.74 25.46
N ARG A 672 19.09 13.81 24.62
CA ARG A 672 20.01 12.82 24.08
C ARG A 672 20.07 12.87 22.58
#